data_509b55416f91aa5e65af293e1379e63d
#
_entry.id   509b55416f91aa5e65af293e1379e63d
#
_cell.length_a   1.000
_cell.length_b   1.000
_cell.length_c   1.000
_cell.angle_alpha   90.00
_cell.angle_beta   90.00
_cell.angle_gamma   90.00
#
_symmetry.space_group_name_H-M   'P 1'
#
loop_
_entity.id
_entity.type
_entity.pdbx_description
1 polymer ?
#
loop_
_entity_poly.entity_id
_entity_poly.type
_entity_poly.pdbx_seq_one_letter_code
_entity_poly.pdbx_strand_id
1 'polypeptide(L)'
;MAEETDGEIELSESLAKASQRHADFSERVNEARWRYYVLDAPTMSDGEFDALMRQLMELEDAFPALRTPNSPTQQVGPPPSTTFTPVEHLQRLMSLDNAFSRAELDRWAQRAIRELGEKRLEQSGYLCELKVDGLAIDLVYQEGRLVRAATRGDGRMGEDVTANVKTIKVIPHRLSSTDVPATLEVRGEVYFAVADFAALNESLVLAGKAPFANPRNAAAGSLRQKDPKVTASRNLGFVSHGIGALEGFTADRLSDAYAAMDGWGIPVSPHRKLARNLSEVWEYVEYFGDHRHSVEHEIDGVVVKLDERAVQDQLGSTSHAPRWAIAYKYPPEEVTTKLLNIDVNVGRTGRVTPFGVMEPVQVAGSTVGMATLHNASEIVRKGVLIGDTVVLRKAGDVIPEIVGPVVDLRDGTERAFLMPTHCPACGTQLRPEKEGDADLRCPNARSCPAQLRERLFHVASRDALDIEVLGYQSGQALLDAGLLIDEGDLFSLTEEKLKKADFFTTKSGALSANGAKLLANLEVAKTRPLDKFLVALSIRHIGKGVAPDIAAAFGDIDSLGNASPEQLAEVEGIGPTLVTAITDWFAVPWHREIVAKWKAAGCVMRNEPKTAKEQTLTGLSIVVTGSLDGYTRDSATEAITSRGGKVASSVSKKTSFVVAGDAPGSKYDKAVELKVPVLNGADAFGVLLQQGPEAAQKVATVGE
;
A
#
# COMPACT_ATOMS: atom_id res chain seq x y z
N MET A 1 -30.38 -26.63 -28.62
CA MET A 1 -29.58 -27.29 -27.54
C MET A 1 -28.07 -27.37 -27.85
N ALA A 2 -27.61 -27.33 -29.09
CA ALA A 2 -26.15 -27.31 -29.42
C ALA A 2 -25.58 -25.89 -29.51
N GLU A 3 -26.36 -24.86 -29.82
CA GLU A 3 -25.92 -23.46 -29.91
C GLU A 3 -25.80 -22.77 -28.54
N GLU A 4 -26.54 -23.23 -27.51
CA GLU A 4 -26.40 -22.70 -26.13
C GLU A 4 -25.11 -23.20 -25.43
N THR A 5 -24.62 -24.39 -25.75
CA THR A 5 -23.41 -24.97 -25.16
C THR A 5 -22.12 -24.35 -25.71
N ASP A 6 -22.08 -23.95 -26.97
CA ASP A 6 -20.89 -23.30 -27.55
C ASP A 6 -20.70 -21.88 -27.01
N GLY A 7 -21.81 -21.13 -26.83
CA GLY A 7 -21.77 -19.80 -26.23
C GLY A 7 -21.37 -19.80 -24.75
N GLU A 8 -21.80 -20.78 -23.96
CA GLU A 8 -21.39 -20.94 -22.54
C GLU A 8 -19.93 -21.37 -22.42
N ILE A 9 -19.43 -22.19 -23.31
CA ILE A 9 -18.01 -22.60 -23.34
C ILE A 9 -17.11 -21.43 -23.74
N GLU A 10 -17.50 -20.63 -24.72
CA GLU A 10 -16.75 -19.46 -25.18
C GLU A 10 -16.74 -18.33 -24.12
N LEU A 11 -17.87 -18.11 -23.40
CA LEU A 11 -17.93 -17.20 -22.25
C LEU A 11 -17.09 -17.68 -21.08
N SER A 12 -17.07 -18.97 -20.80
CA SER A 12 -16.29 -19.58 -19.72
C SER A 12 -14.78 -19.50 -20.01
N GLU A 13 -14.34 -19.74 -21.24
CA GLU A 13 -12.94 -19.54 -21.65
C GLU A 13 -12.53 -18.08 -21.62
N SER A 14 -13.41 -17.16 -21.98
CA SER A 14 -13.22 -15.71 -21.92
C SER A 14 -13.07 -15.25 -20.47
N LEU A 15 -13.94 -15.72 -19.56
CA LEU A 15 -13.87 -15.41 -18.14
C LEU A 15 -12.60 -15.99 -17.47
N ALA A 16 -12.17 -17.20 -17.84
CA ALA A 16 -10.95 -17.80 -17.33
C ALA A 16 -9.70 -16.99 -17.74
N LYS A 17 -9.63 -16.53 -18.99
CA LYS A 17 -8.56 -15.65 -19.46
C LYS A 17 -8.59 -14.28 -18.76
N ALA A 18 -9.79 -13.71 -18.58
CA ALA A 18 -9.97 -12.46 -17.84
C ALA A 18 -9.55 -12.62 -16.37
N SER A 19 -9.92 -13.72 -15.71
CA SER A 19 -9.52 -14.02 -14.33
C SER A 19 -8.00 -14.12 -14.19
N GLN A 20 -7.32 -14.76 -15.15
CA GLN A 20 -5.87 -14.83 -15.15
C GLN A 20 -5.20 -13.46 -15.29
N ARG A 21 -5.70 -12.63 -16.20
CA ARG A 21 -5.20 -11.24 -16.36
C ARG A 21 -5.48 -10.39 -15.14
N HIS A 22 -6.65 -10.55 -14.52
CA HIS A 22 -7.02 -9.87 -13.30
C HIS A 22 -6.05 -10.24 -12.15
N ALA A 23 -5.74 -11.52 -11.98
CA ALA A 23 -4.78 -11.98 -10.98
C ALA A 23 -3.37 -11.40 -11.22
N ASP A 24 -2.90 -11.40 -12.47
CA ASP A 24 -1.59 -10.84 -12.85
C ASP A 24 -1.53 -9.32 -12.62
N PHE A 25 -2.55 -8.59 -13.01
CA PHE A 25 -2.63 -7.14 -12.76
C PHE A 25 -2.72 -6.82 -11.27
N SER A 26 -3.54 -7.58 -10.53
CA SER A 26 -3.69 -7.41 -9.08
C SER A 26 -2.38 -7.68 -8.33
N GLU A 27 -1.63 -8.72 -8.71
CA GLU A 27 -0.31 -9.01 -8.15
C GLU A 27 0.66 -7.85 -8.42
N ARG A 28 0.72 -7.38 -9.65
CA ARG A 28 1.61 -6.28 -10.04
C ARG A 28 1.25 -4.97 -9.33
N VAL A 29 -0.03 -4.65 -9.19
CA VAL A 29 -0.51 -3.49 -8.44
C VAL A 29 -0.14 -3.60 -6.96
N ASN A 30 -0.36 -4.75 -6.35
CA ASN A 30 -0.03 -4.98 -4.95
C ASN A 30 1.48 -4.94 -4.70
N GLU A 31 2.28 -5.55 -5.58
CA GLU A 31 3.75 -5.47 -5.52
C GLU A 31 4.23 -4.02 -5.65
N ALA A 32 3.67 -3.26 -6.60
CA ALA A 32 4.02 -1.86 -6.80
C ALA A 32 3.65 -1.00 -5.58
N ARG A 33 2.43 -1.17 -5.04
CA ARG A 33 2.01 -0.50 -3.80
C ARG A 33 2.93 -0.82 -2.64
N TRP A 34 3.27 -2.09 -2.48
CA TRP A 34 4.13 -2.53 -1.39
C TRP A 34 5.53 -1.93 -1.49
N ARG A 35 6.13 -1.95 -2.69
CA ARG A 35 7.44 -1.34 -2.93
C ARG A 35 7.41 0.17 -2.72
N TYR A 36 6.34 0.82 -3.14
CA TYR A 36 6.16 2.25 -3.03
C TYR A 36 5.94 2.71 -1.58
N TYR A 37 4.94 2.12 -0.88
CA TYR A 37 4.53 2.58 0.44
C TYR A 37 5.31 1.95 1.62
N VAL A 38 5.93 0.79 1.41
CA VAL A 38 6.53 0.02 2.51
C VAL A 38 8.04 -0.07 2.40
N LEU A 39 8.57 -0.29 1.21
CA LEU A 39 10.03 -0.44 1.01
C LEU A 39 10.74 0.88 0.68
N ASP A 40 10.01 1.96 0.35
CA ASP A 40 10.60 3.16 -0.27
C ASP A 40 11.52 2.83 -1.46
N ALA A 41 11.21 1.73 -2.17
CA ALA A 41 11.97 1.20 -3.29
C ALA A 41 11.02 0.82 -4.42
N PRO A 42 10.27 1.78 -5.00
CA PRO A 42 9.34 1.51 -6.09
C PRO A 42 10.07 0.90 -7.29
N THR A 43 9.41 -0.02 -7.99
CA THR A 43 9.90 -0.65 -9.23
C THR A 43 8.99 -0.35 -10.42
N MET A 44 7.97 0.46 -10.20
CA MET A 44 6.98 0.90 -11.18
C MET A 44 6.69 2.37 -10.92
N SER A 45 6.53 3.13 -11.96
CA SER A 45 6.18 4.55 -11.89
C SER A 45 4.72 4.76 -11.52
N ASP A 46 4.37 5.92 -10.98
CA ASP A 46 2.97 6.29 -10.74
C ASP A 46 2.15 6.27 -12.03
N GLY A 47 2.74 6.72 -13.17
CA GLY A 47 2.08 6.67 -14.46
C GLY A 47 1.84 5.23 -14.95
N GLU A 48 2.80 4.32 -14.79
CA GLU A 48 2.63 2.89 -15.07
C GLU A 48 1.68 2.24 -14.07
N PHE A 49 1.75 2.63 -12.80
CA PHE A 49 0.84 2.19 -11.77
C PHE A 49 -0.60 2.63 -12.09
N ASP A 50 -0.80 3.90 -12.42
CA ASP A 50 -2.11 4.44 -12.80
C ASP A 50 -2.64 3.79 -14.09
N ALA A 51 -1.76 3.52 -15.07
CA ALA A 51 -2.14 2.79 -16.28
C ALA A 51 -2.52 1.34 -15.98
N LEU A 52 -1.78 0.66 -15.09
CA LEU A 52 -2.08 -0.70 -14.67
C LEU A 52 -3.37 -0.77 -13.85
N MET A 53 -3.60 0.20 -12.95
CA MET A 53 -4.84 0.35 -12.20
C MET A 53 -6.02 0.58 -13.14
N ARG A 54 -5.86 1.40 -14.17
CA ARG A 54 -6.91 1.64 -15.19
C ARG A 54 -7.23 0.36 -15.95
N GLN A 55 -6.22 -0.40 -16.38
CA GLN A 55 -6.43 -1.69 -17.05
C GLN A 55 -7.16 -2.70 -16.16
N LEU A 56 -6.84 -2.73 -14.86
CA LEU A 56 -7.51 -3.57 -13.88
C LEU A 56 -8.99 -3.15 -13.71
N MET A 57 -9.25 -1.84 -13.61
CA MET A 57 -10.62 -1.30 -13.52
C MET A 57 -11.44 -1.59 -14.77
N GLU A 58 -10.86 -1.39 -15.97
CA GLU A 58 -11.51 -1.71 -17.25
C GLU A 58 -11.85 -3.20 -17.35
N LEU A 59 -10.96 -4.07 -16.85
CA LEU A 59 -11.21 -5.51 -16.81
C LEU A 59 -12.34 -5.88 -15.84
N GLU A 60 -12.40 -5.22 -14.68
CA GLU A 60 -13.49 -5.41 -13.71
C GLU A 60 -14.82 -4.82 -14.18
N ASP A 61 -14.81 -3.75 -14.97
CA ASP A 61 -16.01 -3.20 -15.61
C ASP A 61 -16.54 -4.14 -16.68
N ALA A 62 -15.65 -4.78 -17.45
CA ALA A 62 -16.03 -5.80 -18.44
C ALA A 62 -16.49 -7.11 -17.79
N PHE A 63 -15.94 -7.48 -16.64
CA PHE A 63 -16.25 -8.71 -15.91
C PHE A 63 -16.51 -8.41 -14.43
N PRO A 64 -17.72 -7.94 -14.06
CA PRO A 64 -18.03 -7.49 -12.69
C PRO A 64 -17.84 -8.55 -11.61
N ALA A 65 -17.89 -9.84 -11.96
CA ALA A 65 -17.64 -10.95 -11.03
C ALA A 65 -16.17 -10.97 -10.50
N LEU A 66 -15.23 -10.31 -11.19
CA LEU A 66 -13.84 -10.21 -10.77
C LEU A 66 -13.61 -9.08 -9.76
N ARG A 67 -14.55 -8.14 -9.61
CA ARG A 67 -14.48 -7.04 -8.63
C ARG A 67 -14.85 -7.55 -7.25
N THR A 68 -13.87 -8.11 -6.55
CA THR A 68 -14.02 -8.58 -5.17
C THR A 68 -13.64 -7.48 -4.18
N PRO A 69 -14.09 -7.56 -2.90
CA PRO A 69 -13.64 -6.62 -1.86
C PRO A 69 -12.12 -6.59 -1.67
N ASN A 70 -11.42 -7.66 -2.03
CA ASN A 70 -9.97 -7.80 -1.93
C ASN A 70 -9.22 -7.31 -3.18
N SER A 71 -9.94 -6.91 -4.23
CA SER A 71 -9.28 -6.33 -5.41
C SER A 71 -8.52 -5.05 -5.02
N PRO A 72 -7.32 -4.83 -5.59
CA PRO A 72 -6.60 -3.57 -5.40
C PRO A 72 -7.40 -2.33 -5.78
N THR A 73 -8.37 -2.44 -6.70
CA THR A 73 -9.26 -1.34 -7.09
C THR A 73 -10.23 -0.93 -5.97
N GLN A 74 -10.45 -1.77 -4.98
CA GLN A 74 -11.32 -1.53 -3.82
C GLN A 74 -10.54 -1.08 -2.58
N GLN A 75 -9.21 -1.02 -2.64
CA GLN A 75 -8.32 -0.68 -1.53
C GLN A 75 -7.53 0.60 -1.81
N VAL A 76 -7.32 1.44 -0.80
CA VAL A 76 -6.65 2.74 -0.92
C VAL A 76 -5.13 2.63 -0.77
N GLY A 77 -4.64 1.68 -0.02
CA GLY A 77 -3.20 1.49 0.24
C GLY A 77 -2.92 0.15 0.92
N PRO A 78 -1.64 -0.15 1.24
CA PRO A 78 -1.28 -1.35 1.98
C PRO A 78 -1.74 -1.26 3.44
N PRO A 79 -2.03 -2.38 4.11
CA PRO A 79 -2.29 -2.40 5.54
C PRO A 79 -1.07 -1.90 6.34
N PRO A 80 -1.26 -1.42 7.58
CA PRO A 80 -0.19 -0.94 8.45
C PRO A 80 0.91 -1.97 8.67
N SER A 81 2.15 -1.52 8.82
CA SER A 81 3.27 -2.41 9.16
C SER A 81 3.21 -2.83 10.62
N THR A 82 3.85 -3.96 10.97
CA THR A 82 3.93 -4.44 12.34
C THR A 82 4.91 -3.65 13.23
N THR A 83 5.56 -2.61 12.69
CA THR A 83 6.57 -1.79 13.38
C THR A 83 5.93 -0.76 14.31
N PHE A 84 4.75 -0.27 13.95
CA PHE A 84 3.97 0.70 14.70
C PHE A 84 2.64 0.09 15.10
N THR A 85 2.05 0.59 16.18
CA THR A 85 0.71 0.17 16.59
C THR A 85 -0.30 0.57 15.51
N PRO A 86 -1.10 -0.36 14.97
CA PRO A 86 -2.17 0.00 14.06
C PRO A 86 -3.25 0.79 14.78
N VAL A 87 -3.76 1.84 14.14
CA VAL A 87 -4.87 2.67 14.65
C VAL A 87 -5.92 2.88 13.58
N GLU A 88 -7.19 2.87 13.99
CA GLU A 88 -8.32 3.13 13.10
C GLU A 88 -8.56 4.63 12.96
N HIS A 89 -8.79 5.09 11.72
CA HIS A 89 -9.15 6.48 11.44
C HIS A 89 -10.60 6.75 11.87
N LEU A 90 -10.90 7.97 12.33
CA LEU A 90 -12.27 8.36 12.70
C LEU A 90 -13.19 8.34 11.47
N GLN A 91 -12.67 8.78 10.33
CA GLN A 91 -13.32 8.63 9.03
C GLN A 91 -12.34 8.07 8.02
N ARG A 92 -12.82 7.20 7.14
CA ARG A 92 -12.00 6.58 6.12
C ARG A 92 -11.25 7.62 5.28
N LEU A 93 -9.92 7.48 5.15
CA LEU A 93 -9.12 8.23 4.20
C LEU A 93 -9.28 7.61 2.82
N MET A 94 -9.51 8.45 1.83
CA MET A 94 -9.69 8.02 0.44
C MET A 94 -8.52 8.47 -0.42
N SER A 95 -8.36 7.86 -1.58
CA SER A 95 -7.49 8.34 -2.65
C SER A 95 -8.22 9.42 -3.46
N LEU A 96 -7.61 9.86 -4.54
CA LEU A 96 -8.22 10.76 -5.53
C LEU A 96 -8.20 10.08 -6.89
N ASP A 97 -9.25 10.31 -7.69
CA ASP A 97 -9.22 10.00 -9.11
C ASP A 97 -8.23 10.95 -9.81
N ASN A 98 -7.59 10.48 -10.87
CA ASN A 98 -6.59 11.25 -11.60
C ASN A 98 -7.13 11.77 -12.94
N ALA A 99 -6.67 12.96 -13.32
CA ALA A 99 -6.77 13.50 -14.67
C ALA A 99 -5.38 13.88 -15.17
N PHE A 100 -5.08 13.58 -16.44
CA PHE A 100 -3.79 13.85 -17.08
C PHE A 100 -3.94 14.81 -18.29
N SER A 101 -5.15 15.25 -18.56
CA SER A 101 -5.47 16.17 -19.62
C SER A 101 -6.66 17.06 -19.26
N ARG A 102 -6.73 18.22 -19.93
CA ARG A 102 -7.89 19.12 -19.81
C ARG A 102 -9.21 18.39 -20.10
N ALA A 103 -9.24 17.55 -21.15
CA ALA A 103 -10.42 16.80 -21.52
C ALA A 103 -10.87 15.81 -20.42
N GLU A 104 -9.96 15.28 -19.62
CA GLU A 104 -10.29 14.43 -18.48
C GLU A 104 -10.85 15.22 -17.31
N LEU A 105 -10.28 16.39 -17.04
CA LEU A 105 -10.81 17.32 -16.04
C LEU A 105 -12.22 17.80 -16.42
N ASP A 106 -12.43 18.16 -17.70
CA ASP A 106 -13.74 18.55 -18.22
C ASP A 106 -14.76 17.40 -18.07
N ARG A 107 -14.38 16.16 -18.35
CA ARG A 107 -15.24 14.98 -18.15
C ARG A 107 -15.63 14.78 -16.68
N TRP A 108 -14.71 15.02 -15.75
CA TRP A 108 -15.02 14.98 -14.32
C TRP A 108 -16.07 16.03 -13.96
N ALA A 109 -15.90 17.28 -14.38
CA ALA A 109 -16.85 18.34 -14.14
C ALA A 109 -18.21 18.06 -14.79
N GLN A 110 -18.24 17.50 -16.02
CA GLN A 110 -19.47 17.10 -16.69
C GLN A 110 -20.26 16.01 -15.93
N ARG A 111 -19.56 15.12 -15.19
CA ARG A 111 -20.25 14.16 -14.29
C ARG A 111 -20.95 14.89 -13.14
N ALA A 112 -20.28 15.86 -12.53
CA ALA A 112 -20.87 16.67 -11.46
C ALA A 112 -22.04 17.54 -11.99
N ILE A 113 -21.92 18.15 -13.18
CA ILE A 113 -22.98 18.92 -13.83
C ILE A 113 -24.23 18.06 -14.07
N ARG A 114 -24.08 16.81 -14.51
CA ARG A 114 -25.23 15.92 -14.74
C ARG A 114 -26.02 15.61 -13.47
N GLU A 115 -25.35 15.58 -12.32
CA GLU A 115 -25.96 15.23 -11.04
C GLU A 115 -26.53 16.46 -10.32
N LEU A 116 -25.87 17.61 -10.43
CA LEU A 116 -26.18 18.85 -9.68
C LEU A 116 -26.87 19.92 -10.52
N GLY A 117 -26.62 19.92 -11.83
CA GLY A 117 -26.92 21.04 -12.74
C GLY A 117 -25.81 22.10 -12.75
N GLU A 118 -25.60 22.75 -13.89
CA GLU A 118 -24.51 23.70 -14.14
C GLU A 118 -24.53 24.87 -13.16
N LYS A 119 -25.70 25.51 -12.97
CA LYS A 119 -25.87 26.64 -12.06
C LYS A 119 -25.49 26.31 -10.61
N ARG A 120 -25.79 25.10 -10.14
CA ARG A 120 -25.47 24.66 -8.79
C ARG A 120 -23.98 24.45 -8.60
N LEU A 121 -23.33 23.90 -9.64
CA LEU A 121 -21.88 23.70 -9.65
C LEU A 121 -21.11 25.04 -9.65
N GLU A 122 -21.54 26.01 -10.44
CA GLU A 122 -20.97 27.37 -10.44
C GLU A 122 -21.12 28.06 -9.09
N GLN A 123 -22.27 27.90 -8.41
CA GLN A 123 -22.49 28.46 -7.07
C GLN A 123 -21.61 27.80 -6.01
N SER A 124 -21.33 26.52 -6.13
CA SER A 124 -20.36 25.82 -5.26
C SER A 124 -18.97 26.41 -5.39
N GLY A 125 -18.53 26.67 -6.63
CA GLY A 125 -17.14 27.03 -6.92
C GLY A 125 -16.17 25.88 -6.70
N TYR A 126 -14.90 26.15 -6.99
CA TYR A 126 -13.81 25.18 -6.92
C TYR A 126 -12.72 25.69 -6.00
N LEU A 127 -12.22 24.84 -5.12
CA LEU A 127 -11.00 25.07 -4.36
C LEU A 127 -9.86 24.33 -5.04
N CYS A 128 -8.88 25.07 -5.55
CA CYS A 128 -7.64 24.55 -6.14
C CYS A 128 -6.52 24.63 -5.12
N GLU A 129 -5.73 23.58 -5.03
CA GLU A 129 -4.56 23.50 -4.15
C GLU A 129 -3.45 22.69 -4.81
N LEU A 130 -2.21 22.91 -4.41
CA LEU A 130 -1.07 22.14 -4.90
C LEU A 130 -1.13 20.73 -4.36
N LYS A 131 -0.85 19.76 -5.23
CA LYS A 131 -0.66 18.37 -4.83
C LYS A 131 0.77 18.18 -4.37
N VAL A 132 0.96 18.30 -3.06
CA VAL A 132 2.28 18.13 -2.42
C VAL A 132 2.73 16.69 -2.53
N ASP A 133 3.98 16.49 -2.92
CA ASP A 133 4.59 15.16 -2.99
C ASP A 133 5.30 14.81 -1.66
N GLY A 134 4.55 14.21 -0.75
CA GLY A 134 4.99 13.88 0.60
C GLY A 134 4.41 12.57 1.11
N LEU A 135 4.19 12.49 2.43
CA LEU A 135 3.55 11.37 3.11
C LEU A 135 2.25 11.83 3.77
N ALA A 136 1.13 11.23 3.36
CA ALA A 136 -0.18 11.53 3.91
C ALA A 136 -0.30 11.09 5.37
N ILE A 137 -0.77 12.03 6.23
CA ILE A 137 -1.05 11.77 7.64
C ILE A 137 -2.43 12.30 8.03
N ASP A 138 -2.92 11.72 9.10
CA ASP A 138 -4.14 12.07 9.78
C ASP A 138 -3.82 12.51 11.21
N LEU A 139 -4.27 13.72 11.59
CA LEU A 139 -4.06 14.31 12.90
C LEU A 139 -5.41 14.44 13.61
N VAL A 140 -5.52 13.89 14.81
CA VAL A 140 -6.72 14.03 15.63
C VAL A 140 -6.46 14.95 16.81
N TYR A 141 -7.25 16.02 16.88
CA TYR A 141 -7.30 16.94 18.01
C TYR A 141 -8.59 16.69 18.80
N GLN A 142 -8.48 16.63 20.12
CA GLN A 142 -9.60 16.64 21.05
C GLN A 142 -9.45 17.83 22.00
N GLU A 143 -10.51 18.62 22.14
CA GLU A 143 -10.51 19.86 22.95
C GLU A 143 -9.27 20.72 22.63
N GLY A 144 -8.94 20.82 21.34
CA GLY A 144 -7.80 21.58 20.84
C GLY A 144 -6.41 20.98 21.13
N ARG A 145 -6.30 19.75 21.64
CA ARG A 145 -5.02 19.08 21.90
C ARG A 145 -4.78 17.93 20.90
N LEU A 146 -3.57 17.88 20.33
CA LEU A 146 -3.16 16.75 19.48
C LEU A 146 -3.04 15.47 20.33
N VAL A 147 -4.00 14.57 20.14
CA VAL A 147 -4.07 13.28 20.86
C VAL A 147 -3.54 12.13 20.05
N ARG A 148 -3.67 12.18 18.71
CA ARG A 148 -3.25 11.09 17.81
C ARG A 148 -2.78 11.63 16.47
N ALA A 149 -1.79 10.93 15.89
CA ALA A 149 -1.39 11.10 14.50
C ALA A 149 -1.13 9.73 13.88
N ALA A 150 -1.64 9.51 12.67
CA ALA A 150 -1.54 8.23 11.98
C ALA A 150 -1.16 8.39 10.51
N THR A 151 -0.44 7.44 9.94
CA THR A 151 -0.25 7.35 8.49
C THR A 151 -1.55 6.91 7.82
N ARG A 152 -1.72 7.16 6.52
CA ARG A 152 -2.93 6.79 5.79
C ARG A 152 -3.24 5.29 5.85
N GLY A 153 -2.19 4.42 5.77
CA GLY A 153 -2.36 2.97 5.70
C GLY A 153 -3.25 2.54 4.53
N ASP A 154 -4.20 1.66 4.80
CA ASP A 154 -5.21 1.19 3.84
C ASP A 154 -6.44 2.12 3.73
N GLY A 155 -6.38 3.25 4.42
CA GLY A 155 -7.45 4.24 4.50
C GLY A 155 -8.44 4.00 5.63
N ARG A 156 -8.45 2.83 6.28
CA ARG A 156 -9.19 2.52 7.50
C ARG A 156 -8.27 2.41 8.70
N MET A 157 -7.16 1.69 8.52
CA MET A 157 -6.14 1.48 9.52
C MET A 157 -4.85 2.15 9.08
N GLY A 158 -4.27 2.98 9.95
CA GLY A 158 -2.97 3.60 9.78
C GLY A 158 -1.97 3.12 10.83
N GLU A 159 -0.74 3.59 10.74
CA GLU A 159 0.31 3.37 11.75
C GLU A 159 0.31 4.55 12.72
N ASP A 160 0.30 4.29 14.02
CA ASP A 160 0.44 5.36 15.04
C ASP A 160 1.86 5.97 14.98
N VAL A 161 1.91 7.18 14.51
CA VAL A 161 3.15 8.00 14.44
C VAL A 161 3.09 9.22 15.35
N THR A 162 2.22 9.21 16.35
CA THR A 162 1.96 10.36 17.25
C THR A 162 3.24 10.87 17.90
N ALA A 163 4.09 9.98 18.40
CA ALA A 163 5.35 10.35 19.03
C ALA A 163 6.31 11.06 18.06
N ASN A 164 6.35 10.63 16.81
CA ASN A 164 7.16 11.21 15.74
C ASN A 164 6.60 12.56 15.30
N VAL A 165 5.30 12.64 15.04
CA VAL A 165 4.61 13.87 14.61
C VAL A 165 4.74 14.98 15.67
N LYS A 166 4.69 14.65 16.96
CA LYS A 166 4.93 15.61 18.04
C LYS A 166 6.33 16.24 18.02
N THR A 167 7.26 15.73 17.25
CA THR A 167 8.58 16.34 17.06
C THR A 167 8.62 17.33 15.90
N ILE A 168 7.60 17.36 15.05
CA ILE A 168 7.51 18.27 13.89
C ILE A 168 7.06 19.65 14.36
N LYS A 169 7.96 20.62 14.29
CA LYS A 169 7.77 21.97 14.90
C LYS A 169 6.57 22.75 14.38
N VAL A 170 6.22 22.54 13.11
CA VAL A 170 5.13 23.28 12.45
C VAL A 170 3.74 22.72 12.77
N ILE A 171 3.66 21.53 13.38
CA ILE A 171 2.38 20.93 13.80
C ILE A 171 2.09 21.34 15.24
N PRO A 172 1.01 22.11 15.52
CA PRO A 172 0.70 22.56 16.86
C PRO A 172 0.25 21.39 17.74
N HIS A 173 0.83 21.25 18.93
CA HIS A 173 0.35 20.28 19.94
C HIS A 173 -0.94 20.76 20.59
N ARG A 174 -1.20 22.05 20.54
CA ARG A 174 -2.40 22.71 21.03
C ARG A 174 -2.81 23.81 20.06
N LEU A 175 -4.07 23.83 19.70
CA LEU A 175 -4.65 24.86 18.84
C LEU A 175 -4.62 26.22 19.51
N SER A 176 -4.44 27.28 18.73
CA SER A 176 -4.14 28.66 19.20
C SER A 176 -5.37 29.45 19.63
N SER A 177 -6.56 28.83 19.67
CA SER A 177 -7.83 29.51 20.01
C SER A 177 -8.50 28.88 21.24
N THR A 178 -9.39 29.62 21.88
CA THR A 178 -10.31 29.08 22.90
C THR A 178 -11.60 28.55 22.30
N ASP A 179 -11.92 28.95 21.08
CA ASP A 179 -13.07 28.47 20.30
C ASP A 179 -12.57 27.40 19.30
N VAL A 180 -12.39 26.19 19.82
CA VAL A 180 -11.88 25.06 19.07
C VAL A 180 -12.93 23.95 19.05
N PRO A 181 -12.96 23.10 17.97
CA PRO A 181 -13.82 21.95 17.93
C PRO A 181 -13.56 20.97 19.09
N ALA A 182 -14.60 20.31 19.58
CA ALA A 182 -14.46 19.21 20.53
C ALA A 182 -13.64 18.06 19.92
N THR A 183 -13.94 17.71 18.66
CA THR A 183 -13.14 16.77 17.85
C THR A 183 -12.82 17.40 16.51
N LEU A 184 -11.54 17.33 16.09
CA LEU A 184 -11.08 17.75 14.77
C LEU A 184 -10.10 16.72 14.21
N GLU A 185 -10.46 16.09 13.09
CA GLU A 185 -9.57 15.24 12.30
C GLU A 185 -9.04 16.04 11.10
N VAL A 186 -7.73 16.26 11.07
CA VAL A 186 -7.04 17.03 10.02
C VAL A 186 -6.24 16.10 9.14
N ARG A 187 -6.49 16.16 7.85
CA ARG A 187 -5.74 15.41 6.83
C ARG A 187 -4.72 16.31 6.18
N GLY A 188 -3.50 15.84 6.08
CA GLY A 188 -2.41 16.63 5.51
C GLY A 188 -1.27 15.79 5.00
N GLU A 189 -0.27 16.49 4.49
CA GLU A 189 0.93 15.90 3.92
C GLU A 189 2.16 16.36 4.69
N VAL A 190 2.98 15.41 5.16
CA VAL A 190 4.32 15.69 5.69
C VAL A 190 5.29 15.65 4.52
N TYR A 191 6.12 16.67 4.39
CA TYR A 191 7.05 16.83 3.28
C TYR A 191 8.42 17.34 3.72
N PHE A 192 9.41 17.25 2.84
CA PHE A 192 10.65 18.01 2.93
C PHE A 192 10.58 19.22 1.99
N ALA A 193 10.98 20.38 2.49
CA ALA A 193 11.34 21.48 1.61
C ALA A 193 12.56 21.10 0.77
N VAL A 194 12.61 21.53 -0.49
CA VAL A 194 13.69 21.16 -1.44
C VAL A 194 15.07 21.50 -0.88
N ALA A 195 15.22 22.68 -0.23
CA ALA A 195 16.48 23.08 0.39
C ALA A 195 16.88 22.18 1.59
N ASP A 196 15.92 21.80 2.43
CA ASP A 196 16.15 20.94 3.60
C ASP A 196 16.49 19.52 3.18
N PHE A 197 15.90 19.03 2.09
CA PHE A 197 16.22 17.74 1.50
C PHE A 197 17.67 17.70 0.97
N ALA A 198 18.10 18.76 0.27
CA ALA A 198 19.46 18.88 -0.24
C ALA A 198 20.48 18.87 0.92
N ALA A 199 20.24 19.68 1.96
CA ALA A 199 21.09 19.73 3.15
C ALA A 199 21.17 18.39 3.90
N LEU A 200 20.02 17.67 3.99
CA LEU A 200 19.98 16.33 4.60
C LEU A 200 20.87 15.35 3.81
N ASN A 201 20.73 15.31 2.50
CA ASN A 201 21.50 14.39 1.65
C ASN A 201 22.99 14.69 1.70
N GLU A 202 23.39 15.96 1.68
CA GLU A 202 24.78 16.35 1.88
C GLU A 202 25.34 15.83 3.22
N SER A 203 24.58 15.99 4.31
CA SER A 203 24.96 15.50 5.63
C SER A 203 25.10 13.95 5.69
N LEU A 204 24.25 13.22 4.98
CA LEU A 204 24.32 11.77 4.88
C LEU A 204 25.56 11.31 4.12
N VAL A 205 25.86 11.96 3.00
CA VAL A 205 27.07 11.66 2.20
C VAL A 205 28.33 11.92 3.02
N LEU A 206 28.41 13.06 3.72
CA LEU A 206 29.53 13.38 4.62
C LEU A 206 29.70 12.35 5.76
N ALA A 207 28.59 11.78 6.22
CA ALA A 207 28.59 10.72 7.23
C ALA A 207 28.83 9.31 6.64
N GLY A 208 29.14 9.19 5.34
CA GLY A 208 29.35 7.90 4.65
C GLY A 208 28.09 7.05 4.51
N LYS A 209 26.92 7.68 4.56
CA LYS A 209 25.60 7.01 4.41
C LYS A 209 25.04 7.28 3.02
N ALA A 210 24.18 6.38 2.53
CA ALA A 210 23.48 6.59 1.29
C ALA A 210 22.49 7.75 1.40
N PRO A 211 22.44 8.67 0.41
CA PRO A 211 21.43 9.71 0.36
C PRO A 211 20.04 9.13 0.03
N PHE A 212 18.99 9.85 0.37
CA PHE A 212 17.63 9.53 -0.08
C PHE A 212 17.45 9.84 -1.57
N ALA A 213 16.63 9.05 -2.23
CA ALA A 213 16.39 9.16 -3.66
C ALA A 213 15.58 10.42 -4.05
N ASN A 214 14.61 10.81 -3.22
CA ASN A 214 13.76 11.97 -3.45
C ASN A 214 13.20 12.53 -2.12
N PRO A 215 12.63 13.76 -2.11
CA PRO A 215 12.08 14.38 -0.90
C PRO A 215 10.93 13.59 -0.27
N ARG A 216 10.08 12.94 -1.06
CA ARG A 216 8.96 12.11 -0.57
C ARG A 216 9.45 10.92 0.23
N ASN A 217 10.40 10.13 -0.33
CA ASN A 217 10.99 8.99 0.37
C ASN A 217 11.74 9.44 1.62
N ALA A 218 12.41 10.60 1.56
CA ALA A 218 13.06 11.17 2.73
C ALA A 218 12.03 11.52 3.83
N ALA A 219 10.88 12.10 3.47
CA ALA A 219 9.82 12.43 4.42
C ALA A 219 9.22 11.15 5.03
N ALA A 220 8.87 10.17 4.21
CA ALA A 220 8.33 8.87 4.65
C ALA A 220 9.32 8.14 5.57
N GLY A 221 10.57 8.00 5.15
CA GLY A 221 11.63 7.36 5.93
C GLY A 221 11.99 8.12 7.21
N SER A 222 11.87 9.44 7.23
CA SER A 222 12.13 10.26 8.42
C SER A 222 10.97 10.24 9.42
N LEU A 223 9.73 10.22 8.97
CA LEU A 223 8.56 10.15 9.85
C LEU A 223 8.41 8.76 10.49
N ARG A 224 8.68 7.70 9.74
CA ARG A 224 8.50 6.29 10.18
C ARG A 224 9.73 5.73 10.89
N GLN A 225 10.39 6.54 11.73
CA GLN A 225 11.53 6.12 12.56
C GLN A 225 11.05 5.52 13.89
N LYS A 226 11.66 4.42 14.31
CA LYS A 226 11.36 3.79 15.61
C LYS A 226 11.73 4.71 16.79
N ASP A 227 12.81 5.49 16.65
CA ASP A 227 13.20 6.51 17.63
C ASP A 227 12.72 7.89 17.14
N PRO A 228 11.76 8.53 17.83
CA PRO A 228 11.28 9.87 17.48
C PRO A 228 12.39 10.94 17.49
N LYS A 229 13.51 10.72 18.17
CA LYS A 229 14.66 11.65 18.15
C LYS A 229 15.27 11.77 16.76
N VAL A 230 15.23 10.72 15.97
CA VAL A 230 15.69 10.76 14.57
C VAL A 230 14.76 11.65 13.76
N THR A 231 13.44 11.50 13.91
CA THR A 231 12.45 12.41 13.30
C THR A 231 12.68 13.86 13.74
N ALA A 232 12.92 14.09 15.02
CA ALA A 232 13.20 15.42 15.60
C ALA A 232 14.43 16.10 14.99
N SER A 233 15.42 15.31 14.52
CA SER A 233 16.62 15.83 13.86
C SER A 233 16.40 16.21 12.39
N ARG A 234 15.19 15.97 11.85
CA ARG A 234 14.81 16.26 10.47
C ARG A 234 13.92 17.52 10.41
N ASN A 235 14.19 18.37 9.42
CA ASN A 235 13.38 19.57 9.21
C ASN A 235 12.18 19.24 8.32
N LEU A 236 11.16 18.57 8.92
CA LEU A 236 9.95 18.19 8.20
C LEU A 236 8.94 19.34 8.21
N GLY A 237 8.35 19.59 7.03
CA GLY A 237 7.20 20.46 6.84
C GLY A 237 5.88 19.68 6.94
N PHE A 238 4.79 20.42 7.10
CA PHE A 238 3.43 19.89 7.07
C PHE A 238 2.49 20.90 6.42
N VAL A 239 1.54 20.41 5.63
CA VAL A 239 0.43 21.20 5.09
C VAL A 239 -0.86 20.40 5.19
N SER A 240 -1.93 21.02 5.69
CA SER A 240 -3.25 20.42 5.70
C SER A 240 -3.92 20.55 4.34
N HIS A 241 -4.60 19.47 3.91
CA HIS A 241 -5.34 19.41 2.66
C HIS A 241 -6.76 18.83 2.81
N GLY A 242 -7.25 18.66 4.03
CA GLY A 242 -8.61 18.16 4.25
C GLY A 242 -8.97 18.06 5.70
N ILE A 243 -10.27 17.85 5.92
CA ILE A 243 -10.87 17.62 7.23
C ILE A 243 -11.64 16.29 7.15
N GLY A 244 -11.53 15.50 8.20
CA GLY A 244 -12.36 14.33 8.44
C GLY A 244 -13.46 14.62 9.46
N ALA A 245 -13.46 13.87 10.57
CA ALA A 245 -14.41 14.06 11.66
C ALA A 245 -14.29 15.47 12.26
N LEU A 246 -15.44 16.14 12.45
CA LEU A 246 -15.53 17.50 12.97
C LEU A 246 -16.76 17.61 13.87
N GLU A 247 -16.54 17.87 15.15
CA GLU A 247 -17.59 18.04 16.15
C GLU A 247 -17.42 19.38 16.89
N GLY A 248 -18.52 20.09 17.09
CA GLY A 248 -18.51 21.39 17.78
C GLY A 248 -18.12 22.58 16.90
N PHE A 249 -18.00 22.39 15.58
CA PHE A 249 -17.76 23.45 14.59
C PHE A 249 -18.47 23.10 13.28
N THR A 250 -19.00 24.08 12.60
CA THR A 250 -19.64 23.93 11.30
C THR A 250 -19.02 24.89 10.29
N ALA A 251 -18.78 24.39 9.09
CA ALA A 251 -18.36 25.21 7.95
C ALA A 251 -19.14 24.73 6.72
N ASP A 252 -19.79 25.66 6.03
CA ASP A 252 -20.57 25.35 4.83
C ASP A 252 -19.68 25.12 3.61
N ARG A 253 -18.48 25.70 3.64
CA ARG A 253 -17.47 25.62 2.60
C ARG A 253 -16.16 25.03 3.12
N LEU A 254 -15.46 24.30 2.27
CA LEU A 254 -14.14 23.77 2.60
C LEU A 254 -13.13 24.91 2.80
N SER A 255 -13.23 25.97 2.01
CA SER A 255 -12.42 27.19 2.16
C SER A 255 -12.59 27.87 3.52
N ASP A 256 -13.81 27.91 4.07
CA ASP A 256 -14.06 28.46 5.41
C ASP A 256 -13.43 27.58 6.50
N ALA A 257 -13.54 26.26 6.31
CA ALA A 257 -12.89 25.32 7.21
C ALA A 257 -11.35 25.45 7.19
N TYR A 258 -10.75 25.72 6.03
CA TYR A 258 -9.31 25.98 5.93
C TYR A 258 -8.92 27.32 6.57
N ALA A 259 -9.75 28.35 6.44
CA ALA A 259 -9.53 29.62 7.12
C ALA A 259 -9.60 29.44 8.65
N ALA A 260 -10.51 28.61 9.15
CA ALA A 260 -10.58 28.29 10.58
C ALA A 260 -9.33 27.51 11.04
N MET A 261 -8.86 26.49 10.27
CA MET A 261 -7.63 25.76 10.59
C MET A 261 -6.42 26.69 10.68
N ASP A 262 -6.27 27.61 9.74
CA ASP A 262 -5.22 28.64 9.76
C ASP A 262 -5.30 29.50 11.02
N GLY A 263 -6.50 29.94 11.38
CA GLY A 263 -6.77 30.68 12.63
C GLY A 263 -6.46 29.86 13.91
N TRP A 264 -6.57 28.55 13.86
CA TRP A 264 -6.18 27.67 14.96
C TRP A 264 -4.67 27.35 14.99
N GLY A 265 -3.91 27.81 13.99
CA GLY A 265 -2.47 27.62 13.86
C GLY A 265 -2.08 26.32 13.15
N ILE A 266 -3.01 25.64 12.48
CA ILE A 266 -2.71 24.48 11.65
C ILE A 266 -2.25 24.97 10.28
N PRO A 267 -1.06 24.56 9.80
CA PRO A 267 -0.56 25.00 8.50
C PRO A 267 -1.48 24.59 7.35
N VAL A 268 -1.87 25.57 6.54
CA VAL A 268 -2.61 25.39 5.28
C VAL A 268 -1.81 25.94 4.11
N SER A 269 -2.00 25.40 2.91
CA SER A 269 -1.26 25.87 1.74
C SER A 269 -1.52 27.37 1.46
N PRO A 270 -0.47 28.21 1.34
CA PRO A 270 -0.63 29.59 0.91
C PRO A 270 -1.01 29.71 -0.57
N HIS A 271 -0.80 28.65 -1.35
CA HIS A 271 -1.03 28.62 -2.80
C HIS A 271 -2.46 28.22 -3.18
N ARG A 272 -3.38 28.04 -2.21
CA ARG A 272 -4.78 27.73 -2.51
C ARG A 272 -5.49 28.87 -3.23
N LYS A 273 -6.35 28.51 -4.19
CA LYS A 273 -7.15 29.48 -4.95
C LYS A 273 -8.59 29.03 -5.06
N LEU A 274 -9.54 29.94 -4.78
CA LEU A 274 -10.93 29.76 -5.13
C LEU A 274 -11.14 30.14 -6.59
N ALA A 275 -11.63 29.21 -7.40
CA ALA A 275 -11.98 29.41 -8.78
C ALA A 275 -13.51 29.31 -8.95
N ARG A 276 -14.08 30.18 -9.77
CA ARG A 276 -15.53 30.24 -10.01
C ARG A 276 -15.99 29.27 -11.10
N ASN A 277 -15.10 28.95 -12.02
CA ASN A 277 -15.38 28.12 -13.18
C ASN A 277 -14.15 27.32 -13.61
N LEU A 278 -14.34 26.38 -14.53
CA LEU A 278 -13.25 25.52 -15.04
C LEU A 278 -12.15 26.28 -15.78
N SER A 279 -12.42 27.44 -16.37
CA SER A 279 -11.38 28.25 -17.01
C SER A 279 -10.40 28.78 -15.96
N GLU A 280 -10.89 29.29 -14.84
CA GLU A 280 -10.05 29.76 -13.73
C GLU A 280 -9.29 28.57 -13.05
N VAL A 281 -9.89 27.38 -13.00
CA VAL A 281 -9.20 26.15 -12.58
C VAL A 281 -8.05 25.83 -13.51
N TRP A 282 -8.31 25.89 -14.82
CA TRP A 282 -7.30 25.59 -15.84
C TRP A 282 -6.14 26.59 -15.82
N GLU A 283 -6.40 27.89 -15.66
CA GLU A 283 -5.37 28.90 -15.46
C GLU A 283 -4.47 28.59 -14.27
N TYR A 284 -5.04 28.09 -13.18
CA TYR A 284 -4.29 27.67 -12.00
C TYR A 284 -3.41 26.44 -12.31
N VAL A 285 -3.97 25.46 -13.02
CA VAL A 285 -3.24 24.26 -13.45
C VAL A 285 -2.06 24.62 -14.35
N GLU A 286 -2.28 25.46 -15.39
CA GLU A 286 -1.22 25.88 -16.30
C GLU A 286 -0.14 26.70 -15.57
N TYR A 287 -0.55 27.66 -14.74
CA TYR A 287 0.40 28.49 -13.99
C TYR A 287 1.37 27.66 -13.17
N PHE A 288 0.90 26.70 -12.38
CA PHE A 288 1.77 25.84 -11.58
C PHE A 288 2.45 24.72 -12.38
N GLY A 289 1.95 24.38 -13.56
CA GLY A 289 2.68 23.55 -14.52
C GLY A 289 3.98 24.21 -14.98
N ASP A 290 3.90 25.48 -15.34
CA ASP A 290 5.07 26.28 -15.78
C ASP A 290 5.98 26.71 -14.60
N HIS A 291 5.41 26.84 -13.40
CA HIS A 291 6.10 27.29 -12.18
C HIS A 291 6.27 26.17 -11.14
N ARG A 292 6.36 24.93 -11.58
CA ARG A 292 6.42 23.73 -10.72
C ARG A 292 7.53 23.81 -9.66
N HIS A 293 8.67 24.36 -9.99
CA HIS A 293 9.84 24.49 -9.13
C HIS A 293 9.94 25.83 -8.38
N SER A 294 8.91 26.67 -8.45
CA SER A 294 8.89 27.99 -7.77
C SER A 294 8.34 27.91 -6.34
N VAL A 295 7.90 26.74 -5.90
CA VAL A 295 7.38 26.50 -4.55
C VAL A 295 8.43 25.79 -3.68
N GLU A 296 8.25 25.88 -2.36
CA GLU A 296 9.23 25.36 -1.40
C GLU A 296 9.33 23.83 -1.33
N HIS A 297 8.37 23.11 -1.89
CA HIS A 297 8.29 21.63 -1.89
C HIS A 297 8.02 21.11 -3.30
N GLU A 298 8.28 19.83 -3.52
CA GLU A 298 7.91 19.16 -4.77
C GLU A 298 6.39 18.98 -4.86
N ILE A 299 5.88 19.08 -6.10
CA ILE A 299 4.48 18.87 -6.44
C ILE A 299 4.37 17.94 -7.65
N ASP A 300 3.42 17.00 -7.63
CA ASP A 300 3.13 16.12 -8.75
C ASP A 300 1.86 16.54 -9.53
N GLY A 301 1.22 17.62 -9.10
CA GLY A 301 -0.01 18.11 -9.72
C GLY A 301 -0.75 19.16 -8.92
N VAL A 302 -2.02 19.25 -9.20
CA VAL A 302 -3.01 20.12 -8.56
C VAL A 302 -4.20 19.29 -8.12
N VAL A 303 -4.76 19.58 -6.95
CA VAL A 303 -6.03 19.00 -6.52
C VAL A 303 -7.13 20.03 -6.69
N VAL A 304 -8.21 19.63 -7.34
CA VAL A 304 -9.42 20.45 -7.56
C VAL A 304 -10.56 19.83 -6.76
N LYS A 305 -11.21 20.62 -5.92
CA LYS A 305 -12.32 20.20 -5.06
C LYS A 305 -13.50 21.13 -5.26
N LEU A 306 -14.71 20.61 -5.18
CA LEU A 306 -15.89 21.47 -5.05
C LEU A 306 -15.89 22.06 -3.63
N ASP A 307 -16.10 23.38 -3.52
CA ASP A 307 -15.88 24.07 -2.26
C ASP A 307 -17.02 23.91 -1.26
N GLU A 308 -18.26 23.76 -1.72
CA GLU A 308 -19.44 23.66 -0.86
C GLU A 308 -19.64 22.25 -0.30
N ARG A 309 -19.68 22.07 1.01
CA ARG A 309 -19.78 20.77 1.68
C ARG A 309 -21.09 20.03 1.39
N ALA A 310 -22.21 20.74 1.33
CA ALA A 310 -23.48 20.14 0.96
C ALA A 310 -23.47 19.49 -0.45
N VAL A 311 -22.71 20.08 -1.37
CA VAL A 311 -22.48 19.53 -2.71
C VAL A 311 -21.56 18.31 -2.65
N GLN A 312 -20.53 18.34 -1.81
CA GLN A 312 -19.65 17.20 -1.57
C GLN A 312 -20.41 15.99 -1.02
N ASP A 313 -21.29 16.23 -0.04
CA ASP A 313 -22.12 15.19 0.58
C ASP A 313 -23.12 14.61 -0.43
N GLN A 314 -23.73 15.45 -1.30
CA GLN A 314 -24.66 15.00 -2.34
C GLN A 314 -23.97 14.10 -3.36
N LEU A 315 -22.79 14.46 -3.85
CA LEU A 315 -22.03 13.67 -4.82
C LEU A 315 -21.44 12.39 -4.19
N GLY A 316 -21.11 12.46 -2.90
CA GLY A 316 -20.58 11.34 -2.16
C GLY A 316 -19.23 10.84 -2.70
N SER A 317 -18.99 9.55 -2.54
CA SER A 317 -17.74 8.89 -2.92
C SER A 317 -17.98 7.52 -3.53
N THR A 318 -16.98 7.03 -4.24
CA THR A 318 -16.86 5.63 -4.64
C THR A 318 -16.21 4.83 -3.49
N SER A 319 -15.95 3.54 -3.69
CA SER A 319 -15.14 2.74 -2.76
C SER A 319 -13.70 3.24 -2.63
N HIS A 320 -13.22 4.06 -3.56
CA HIS A 320 -11.82 4.45 -3.70
C HIS A 320 -11.59 5.96 -3.54
N ALA A 321 -12.44 6.79 -4.15
CA ALA A 321 -12.23 8.24 -4.25
C ALA A 321 -13.53 9.04 -4.07
N PRO A 322 -13.45 10.29 -3.56
CA PRO A 322 -14.57 11.21 -3.56
C PRO A 322 -14.91 11.65 -4.99
N ARG A 323 -16.20 11.80 -5.30
CA ARG A 323 -16.63 12.27 -6.63
C ARG A 323 -16.50 13.77 -6.81
N TRP A 324 -16.39 14.50 -5.71
CA TRP A 324 -16.31 15.95 -5.64
C TRP A 324 -14.87 16.50 -5.68
N ALA A 325 -13.87 15.62 -5.79
CA ALA A 325 -12.46 16.01 -5.89
C ALA A 325 -11.74 15.18 -6.97
N ILE A 326 -10.74 15.79 -7.59
CA ILE A 326 -9.88 15.16 -8.59
C ILE A 326 -8.46 15.68 -8.48
N ALA A 327 -7.47 14.82 -8.74
CA ALA A 327 -6.08 15.21 -8.87
C ALA A 327 -5.73 15.36 -10.35
N TYR A 328 -5.36 16.57 -10.78
CA TYR A 328 -4.73 16.77 -12.08
C TYR A 328 -3.21 16.55 -11.92
N LYS A 329 -2.67 15.56 -12.61
CA LYS A 329 -1.24 15.22 -12.54
C LYS A 329 -0.49 15.81 -13.73
N TYR A 330 0.63 16.47 -13.44
CA TYR A 330 1.53 16.98 -14.47
C TYR A 330 2.23 15.84 -15.22
N PRO A 331 2.58 16.06 -16.49
CA PRO A 331 3.48 15.14 -17.17
C PRO A 331 4.80 14.98 -16.41
N PRO A 332 5.38 13.79 -16.41
CA PRO A 332 6.71 13.60 -15.84
C PRO A 332 7.74 14.50 -16.51
N GLU A 333 8.69 15.01 -15.72
CA GLU A 333 9.83 15.75 -16.23
C GLU A 333 10.72 14.82 -17.08
N GLU A 334 11.10 15.27 -18.27
CA GLU A 334 12.00 14.56 -19.17
C GLU A 334 13.32 15.33 -19.32
N VAL A 335 14.43 14.61 -19.19
CA VAL A 335 15.79 15.14 -19.39
C VAL A 335 16.57 14.21 -20.31
N THR A 336 17.64 14.70 -20.90
CA THR A 336 18.52 13.88 -21.72
C THR A 336 19.84 13.61 -21.01
N THR A 337 20.37 12.39 -21.17
CA THR A 337 21.67 11.99 -20.65
C THR A 337 22.32 10.93 -21.52
N LYS A 338 23.66 10.74 -21.40
CA LYS A 338 24.41 9.72 -22.14
C LYS A 338 24.24 8.35 -21.50
N LEU A 339 23.82 7.35 -22.28
CA LEU A 339 23.75 5.96 -21.89
C LEU A 339 25.12 5.31 -22.02
N LEU A 340 25.80 5.08 -20.92
CA LEU A 340 27.16 4.55 -20.85
C LEU A 340 27.21 3.05 -21.07
N ASN A 341 26.24 2.31 -20.49
CA ASN A 341 26.14 0.86 -20.59
C ASN A 341 24.70 0.39 -20.34
N ILE A 342 24.42 -0.87 -20.68
CA ILE A 342 23.22 -1.58 -20.26
C ILE A 342 23.68 -2.83 -19.50
N ASP A 343 23.34 -2.92 -18.23
CA ASP A 343 23.61 -4.04 -17.36
C ASP A 343 22.31 -4.82 -17.07
N VAL A 344 22.43 -5.99 -16.43
CA VAL A 344 21.27 -6.80 -16.07
C VAL A 344 21.29 -7.15 -14.59
N ASN A 345 20.12 -7.15 -13.96
CA ASN A 345 19.92 -7.64 -12.60
C ASN A 345 19.10 -8.93 -12.58
N VAL A 346 19.34 -9.81 -11.59
CA VAL A 346 18.63 -11.08 -11.41
C VAL A 346 17.78 -11.00 -10.15
N GLY A 347 16.47 -10.93 -10.32
CA GLY A 347 15.53 -10.87 -9.21
C GLY A 347 15.33 -12.21 -8.49
N ARG A 348 14.59 -12.22 -7.38
CA ARG A 348 14.39 -13.42 -6.53
C ARG A 348 13.74 -14.61 -7.24
N THR A 349 12.95 -14.37 -8.28
CA THR A 349 12.31 -15.40 -9.11
C THR A 349 13.13 -15.78 -10.34
N GLY A 350 14.39 -15.35 -10.39
CA GLY A 350 15.30 -15.59 -11.51
C GLY A 350 15.10 -14.67 -12.72
N ARG A 351 14.11 -13.79 -12.75
CA ARG A 351 13.90 -12.85 -13.86
C ARG A 351 15.13 -11.96 -14.03
N VAL A 352 15.61 -11.88 -15.26
CA VAL A 352 16.77 -11.07 -15.63
C VAL A 352 16.29 -9.79 -16.30
N THR A 353 16.47 -8.68 -15.61
CA THR A 353 15.94 -7.37 -16.02
C THR A 353 17.08 -6.45 -16.43
N PRO A 354 17.10 -5.93 -17.68
CA PRO A 354 18.08 -4.97 -18.11
C PRO A 354 17.78 -3.56 -17.57
N PHE A 355 18.86 -2.82 -17.26
CA PHE A 355 18.80 -1.42 -16.85
C PHE A 355 19.95 -0.63 -17.49
N GLY A 356 19.69 0.64 -17.82
CA GLY A 356 20.70 1.54 -18.35
C GLY A 356 21.53 2.13 -17.22
N VAL A 357 22.85 2.18 -17.44
CA VAL A 357 23.82 2.93 -16.64
C VAL A 357 24.17 4.20 -17.44
N MET A 358 23.93 5.37 -16.85
CA MET A 358 23.98 6.65 -17.54
C MET A 358 24.93 7.63 -16.84
N GLU A 359 25.32 8.68 -17.54
CA GLU A 359 25.88 9.86 -16.89
C GLU A 359 24.84 10.41 -15.90
N PRO A 360 25.23 10.64 -14.62
CA PRO A 360 24.30 11.14 -13.62
C PRO A 360 23.70 12.49 -14.05
N VAL A 361 22.37 12.59 -14.00
CA VAL A 361 21.63 13.79 -14.37
C VAL A 361 20.58 14.12 -13.32
N GLN A 362 20.28 15.40 -13.13
CA GLN A 362 19.20 15.85 -12.24
C GLN A 362 17.87 15.74 -12.97
N VAL A 363 16.90 15.10 -12.33
CA VAL A 363 15.51 15.01 -12.82
C VAL A 363 14.55 14.87 -11.65
N ALA A 364 13.51 15.69 -11.63
CA ALA A 364 12.49 15.70 -10.57
C ALA A 364 13.11 15.59 -9.16
N GLY A 365 13.97 16.57 -8.81
CA GLY A 365 14.55 16.72 -7.48
C GLY A 365 15.60 15.66 -7.06
N SER A 366 16.07 14.77 -7.95
CA SER A 366 17.12 13.81 -7.59
C SER A 366 18.12 13.56 -8.72
N THR A 367 19.32 13.09 -8.33
CA THR A 367 20.36 12.67 -9.30
C THR A 367 20.12 11.20 -9.69
N VAL A 368 19.98 10.95 -10.99
CA VAL A 368 19.72 9.63 -11.56
C VAL A 368 20.88 9.20 -12.42
N GLY A 369 21.49 8.05 -12.12
CA GLY A 369 22.57 7.42 -12.91
C GLY A 369 22.18 6.05 -13.45
N MET A 370 21.02 5.49 -13.04
CA MET A 370 20.52 4.19 -13.52
C MET A 370 19.02 4.26 -13.75
N ALA A 371 18.52 3.59 -14.81
CA ALA A 371 17.10 3.55 -15.13
C ALA A 371 16.71 2.20 -15.73
N THR A 372 15.48 1.77 -15.48
CA THR A 372 14.99 0.49 -16.01
C THR A 372 14.81 0.53 -17.54
N LEU A 373 15.03 -0.63 -18.15
CA LEU A 373 14.71 -0.91 -19.56
C LEU A 373 13.70 -2.07 -19.67
N HIS A 374 13.14 -2.49 -18.55
CA HIS A 374 12.07 -3.49 -18.39
C HIS A 374 12.43 -4.90 -18.88
N ASN A 375 12.70 -5.08 -20.17
CA ASN A 375 13.12 -6.35 -20.78
C ASN A 375 13.82 -6.13 -22.14
N ALA A 376 14.39 -7.19 -22.70
CA ALA A 376 15.14 -7.10 -23.96
C ALA A 376 14.26 -6.65 -25.16
N SER A 377 12.99 -7.06 -25.19
CA SER A 377 12.04 -6.68 -26.24
C SER A 377 11.77 -5.17 -26.24
N GLU A 378 11.71 -4.56 -25.08
CA GLU A 378 11.53 -3.11 -24.91
C GLU A 378 12.75 -2.33 -25.41
N ILE A 379 13.96 -2.82 -25.17
CA ILE A 379 15.18 -2.19 -25.72
C ILE A 379 15.13 -2.14 -27.24
N VAL A 380 14.77 -3.27 -27.85
CA VAL A 380 14.64 -3.37 -29.31
C VAL A 380 13.50 -2.49 -29.83
N ARG A 381 12.33 -2.54 -29.16
CA ARG A 381 11.15 -1.74 -29.54
C ARG A 381 11.43 -0.23 -29.47
N LYS A 382 12.12 0.21 -28.43
CA LYS A 382 12.54 1.61 -28.26
C LYS A 382 13.72 1.99 -29.15
N GLY A 383 14.42 1.02 -29.71
CA GLY A 383 15.59 1.24 -30.56
C GLY A 383 16.79 1.84 -29.83
N VAL A 384 16.93 1.53 -28.52
CA VAL A 384 18.00 2.06 -27.67
C VAL A 384 19.30 1.29 -27.90
N LEU A 385 20.38 2.04 -28.10
CA LEU A 385 21.75 1.53 -28.25
C LEU A 385 22.63 2.03 -27.09
N ILE A 386 23.61 1.23 -26.69
CA ILE A 386 24.63 1.68 -25.72
C ILE A 386 25.47 2.76 -26.42
N GLY A 387 25.64 3.90 -25.77
CA GLY A 387 26.27 5.09 -26.36
C GLY A 387 25.26 6.12 -26.84
N ASP A 388 23.97 5.84 -26.88
CA ASP A 388 22.94 6.83 -27.19
C ASP A 388 22.90 7.99 -26.18
N THR A 389 22.52 9.16 -26.65
CA THR A 389 21.87 10.14 -25.79
C THR A 389 20.41 9.69 -25.65
N VAL A 390 19.97 9.44 -24.43
CA VAL A 390 18.63 8.93 -24.17
C VAL A 390 17.78 9.97 -23.44
N VAL A 391 16.49 9.95 -23.72
CA VAL A 391 15.49 10.67 -22.92
C VAL A 391 15.18 9.85 -21.70
N LEU A 392 15.39 10.44 -20.53
CA LEU A 392 15.11 9.89 -19.22
C LEU A 392 13.96 10.65 -18.60
N ARG A 393 13.03 9.93 -18.02
CA ARG A 393 12.00 10.52 -17.14
C ARG A 393 11.91 9.74 -15.84
N LYS A 394 11.40 10.40 -14.84
CA LYS A 394 10.86 9.70 -13.68
C LYS A 394 9.37 9.52 -13.90
N ALA A 395 8.99 8.31 -14.24
CA ALA A 395 7.60 7.98 -14.35
C ALA A 395 6.93 8.10 -12.97
N GLY A 396 5.97 9.03 -12.85
CA GLY A 396 5.31 9.37 -11.58
C GLY A 396 6.25 9.98 -10.52
N ASP A 397 7.30 10.68 -10.96
CA ASP A 397 8.32 11.32 -10.13
C ASP A 397 9.13 10.36 -9.22
N VAL A 398 9.03 9.05 -9.42
CA VAL A 398 9.66 8.04 -8.56
C VAL A 398 10.66 7.15 -9.28
N ILE A 399 10.28 6.45 -10.36
CA ILE A 399 11.14 5.47 -11.01
C ILE A 399 11.75 6.03 -12.28
N PRO A 400 13.08 6.08 -12.37
CA PRO A 400 13.75 6.44 -13.61
C PRO A 400 13.51 5.36 -14.67
N GLU A 401 13.04 5.78 -15.85
CA GLU A 401 12.93 4.94 -17.03
C GLU A 401 13.53 5.64 -18.25
N ILE A 402 14.12 4.85 -19.13
CA ILE A 402 14.57 5.33 -20.44
C ILE A 402 13.37 5.29 -21.39
N VAL A 403 12.95 6.47 -21.85
CA VAL A 403 11.83 6.62 -22.80
C VAL A 403 12.25 6.15 -24.20
N GLY A 404 13.42 6.61 -24.67
CA GLY A 404 13.98 6.26 -25.97
C GLY A 404 15.25 7.05 -26.27
N PRO A 405 15.89 6.80 -27.41
CA PRO A 405 17.08 7.52 -27.86
C PRO A 405 16.73 8.85 -28.55
N VAL A 406 17.64 9.81 -28.46
CA VAL A 406 17.66 10.99 -29.32
C VAL A 406 18.46 10.63 -30.56
N VAL A 407 17.80 10.08 -31.59
CA VAL A 407 18.45 9.48 -32.77
C VAL A 407 19.32 10.48 -33.54
N ASP A 408 18.90 11.74 -33.58
CA ASP A 408 19.63 12.80 -34.29
C ASP A 408 21.01 13.14 -33.68
N LEU A 409 21.27 12.66 -32.43
CA LEU A 409 22.57 12.87 -31.76
C LEU A 409 23.49 11.65 -31.88
N ARG A 410 23.13 10.64 -32.68
CA ARG A 410 23.99 9.49 -32.95
C ARG A 410 25.18 9.88 -33.86
N ASP A 411 26.34 9.38 -33.49
CA ASP A 411 27.60 9.61 -34.25
C ASP A 411 28.15 8.34 -34.94
N GLY A 412 27.44 7.21 -34.80
CA GLY A 412 27.79 5.92 -35.40
C GLY A 412 28.70 5.05 -34.51
N THR A 413 28.99 5.48 -33.29
CA THR A 413 29.77 4.68 -32.31
C THR A 413 28.88 3.84 -31.42
N GLU A 414 27.56 4.01 -31.55
CA GLU A 414 26.59 3.30 -30.73
C GLU A 414 26.56 1.82 -31.08
N ARG A 415 26.35 0.99 -30.05
CA ARG A 415 26.32 -0.47 -30.15
C ARG A 415 25.08 -1.09 -29.59
N ALA A 416 24.57 -2.14 -30.22
CA ALA A 416 23.42 -2.88 -29.75
C ALA A 416 23.72 -3.60 -28.41
N PHE A 417 22.74 -3.62 -27.52
CA PHE A 417 22.79 -4.45 -26.34
C PHE A 417 22.43 -5.91 -26.74
N LEU A 418 23.23 -6.83 -26.26
CA LEU A 418 22.96 -8.25 -26.40
C LEU A 418 22.59 -8.82 -25.03
N MET A 419 21.37 -9.33 -24.91
CA MET A 419 20.93 -9.99 -23.68
C MET A 419 21.84 -11.19 -23.39
N PRO A 420 22.38 -11.34 -22.16
CA PRO A 420 23.19 -12.48 -21.82
C PRO A 420 22.43 -13.78 -21.99
N THR A 421 23.09 -14.81 -22.50
CA THR A 421 22.54 -16.17 -22.63
C THR A 421 22.68 -16.98 -21.34
N HIS A 422 23.55 -16.52 -20.44
CA HIS A 422 23.82 -17.15 -19.15
C HIS A 422 23.64 -16.16 -18.02
N CYS A 423 23.23 -16.67 -16.87
CA CYS A 423 23.04 -15.87 -15.66
C CYS A 423 24.38 -15.23 -15.23
N PRO A 424 24.46 -13.91 -15.07
CA PRO A 424 25.71 -13.24 -14.69
C PRO A 424 26.19 -13.63 -13.28
N ALA A 425 25.28 -14.11 -12.41
CA ALA A 425 25.61 -14.45 -11.04
C ALA A 425 26.04 -15.93 -10.84
N CYS A 426 25.54 -16.88 -11.66
CA CYS A 426 25.81 -18.30 -11.43
C CYS A 426 26.17 -19.07 -12.71
N GLY A 427 26.26 -18.42 -13.87
CA GLY A 427 26.65 -19.06 -15.14
C GLY A 427 25.61 -20.02 -15.74
N THR A 428 24.45 -20.21 -15.12
CA THR A 428 23.41 -21.11 -15.63
C THR A 428 22.75 -20.52 -16.87
N GLN A 429 22.49 -21.34 -17.88
CA GLN A 429 21.82 -20.90 -19.11
C GLN A 429 20.43 -20.32 -18.81
N LEU A 430 20.18 -19.11 -19.29
CA LEU A 430 18.90 -18.42 -19.18
C LEU A 430 17.89 -19.02 -20.16
N ARG A 431 16.63 -19.06 -19.76
CA ARG A 431 15.51 -19.53 -20.60
C ARG A 431 14.22 -18.80 -20.25
N PRO A 432 13.29 -18.65 -21.18
CA PRO A 432 11.94 -18.21 -20.87
C PRO A 432 11.24 -19.25 -19.96
N GLU A 433 10.31 -18.80 -19.14
CA GLU A 433 9.53 -19.72 -18.27
C GLU A 433 8.52 -20.52 -19.10
N LYS A 434 7.91 -19.85 -20.08
CA LYS A 434 6.99 -20.46 -21.06
C LYS A 434 7.39 -20.02 -22.47
N GLU A 435 7.01 -20.81 -23.46
CA GLU A 435 7.21 -20.43 -24.86
C GLU A 435 6.47 -19.12 -25.16
N GLY A 436 7.17 -18.14 -25.74
CA GLY A 436 6.65 -16.80 -26.02
C GLY A 436 6.78 -15.79 -24.87
N ASP A 437 7.34 -16.17 -23.72
CA ASP A 437 7.62 -15.22 -22.63
C ASP A 437 8.74 -14.24 -23.05
N ALA A 438 8.48 -12.96 -22.89
CA ALA A 438 9.45 -11.89 -23.19
C ALA A 438 10.59 -11.83 -22.16
N ASP A 439 10.41 -12.45 -20.99
CA ASP A 439 11.37 -12.42 -19.90
C ASP A 439 12.26 -13.68 -19.91
N LEU A 440 13.57 -13.46 -19.84
CA LEU A 440 14.52 -14.54 -19.57
C LEU A 440 14.71 -14.73 -18.07
N ARG A 441 14.82 -15.99 -17.66
CA ARG A 441 14.99 -16.34 -16.25
C ARG A 441 16.16 -17.30 -16.04
N CYS A 442 16.79 -17.16 -14.89
CA CYS A 442 17.76 -18.13 -14.37
C CYS A 442 17.00 -19.28 -13.69
N PRO A 443 17.04 -20.50 -14.22
CA PRO A 443 16.32 -21.64 -13.64
C PRO A 443 16.98 -22.20 -12.38
N ASN A 444 18.19 -21.76 -12.02
CA ASN A 444 18.89 -22.20 -10.83
C ASN A 444 18.31 -21.50 -9.58
N ALA A 445 17.06 -21.79 -9.24
CA ALA A 445 16.37 -21.14 -8.15
C ALA A 445 17.02 -21.43 -6.78
N ARG A 446 17.55 -22.62 -6.54
CA ARG A 446 18.09 -23.02 -5.23
C ARG A 446 19.41 -22.31 -4.88
N SER A 447 20.37 -22.32 -5.80
CA SER A 447 21.78 -21.97 -5.49
C SER A 447 22.32 -20.77 -6.25
N CYS A 448 21.49 -20.07 -7.05
CA CYS A 448 21.92 -18.82 -7.67
C CYS A 448 22.15 -17.74 -6.59
N PRO A 449 23.38 -17.20 -6.43
CA PRO A 449 23.67 -16.24 -5.35
C PRO A 449 22.80 -14.98 -5.43
N ALA A 450 22.51 -14.49 -6.64
CA ALA A 450 21.66 -13.32 -6.80
C ALA A 450 20.21 -13.61 -6.36
N GLN A 451 19.63 -14.75 -6.77
CA GLN A 451 18.28 -15.13 -6.36
C GLN A 451 18.20 -15.35 -4.84
N LEU A 452 19.20 -16.02 -4.27
CA LEU A 452 19.26 -16.27 -2.83
C LEU A 452 19.35 -14.98 -2.02
N ARG A 453 20.20 -14.04 -2.46
CA ARG A 453 20.29 -12.71 -1.84
C ARG A 453 18.94 -11.98 -1.84
N GLU A 454 18.25 -11.96 -2.96
CA GLU A 454 16.93 -11.32 -3.08
C GLU A 454 15.85 -12.04 -2.23
N ARG A 455 15.93 -13.38 -2.10
CA ARG A 455 15.05 -14.13 -1.19
C ARG A 455 15.34 -13.83 0.27
N LEU A 456 16.60 -13.73 0.68
CA LEU A 456 16.97 -13.34 2.04
C LEU A 456 16.48 -11.94 2.39
N PHE A 457 16.62 -11.00 1.45
CA PHE A 457 16.08 -9.66 1.63
C PHE A 457 14.54 -9.67 1.77
N HIS A 458 13.87 -10.50 0.98
CA HIS A 458 12.42 -10.68 1.08
C HIS A 458 12.00 -11.31 2.42
N VAL A 459 12.67 -12.37 2.86
CA VAL A 459 12.44 -13.00 4.18
C VAL A 459 12.57 -11.99 5.31
N ALA A 460 13.56 -11.08 5.22
CA ALA A 460 13.80 -10.05 6.21
C ALA A 460 12.82 -8.87 6.15
N SER A 461 12.03 -8.77 5.10
CA SER A 461 11.12 -7.64 4.89
C SER A 461 10.05 -7.55 5.98
N ARG A 462 9.49 -6.34 6.17
CA ARG A 462 8.45 -6.05 7.16
C ARG A 462 7.16 -6.85 6.95
N ASP A 463 6.83 -7.15 5.71
CA ASP A 463 5.63 -7.94 5.39
C ASP A 463 5.83 -9.44 5.64
N ALA A 464 7.08 -9.91 5.64
CA ALA A 464 7.45 -11.27 5.99
C ALA A 464 7.86 -11.35 7.48
N LEU A 465 9.09 -11.64 7.79
CA LEU A 465 9.52 -11.93 9.17
C LEU A 465 10.07 -10.72 9.92
N ASP A 466 10.21 -9.54 9.27
CA ASP A 466 10.67 -8.26 9.85
C ASP A 466 11.97 -8.40 10.64
N ILE A 467 13.01 -8.91 9.97
CA ILE A 467 14.32 -9.16 10.59
C ILE A 467 15.22 -7.93 10.35
N GLU A 468 15.27 -7.05 11.34
CA GLU A 468 16.19 -5.91 11.27
C GLU A 468 17.65 -6.37 11.17
N VAL A 469 18.49 -5.52 10.58
CA VAL A 469 19.90 -5.77 10.27
C VAL A 469 20.12 -6.74 9.12
N LEU A 470 19.17 -7.57 8.74
CA LEU A 470 19.27 -8.43 7.57
C LEU A 470 18.87 -7.65 6.29
N GLY A 471 19.64 -6.62 5.96
CA GLY A 471 19.52 -5.86 4.72
C GLY A 471 20.40 -6.43 3.60
N TYR A 472 20.51 -5.69 2.50
CA TYR A 472 21.23 -6.11 1.29
C TYR A 472 22.71 -6.42 1.57
N GLN A 473 23.43 -5.54 2.30
CA GLN A 473 24.85 -5.70 2.61
C GLN A 473 25.10 -6.87 3.57
N SER A 474 24.31 -7.00 4.62
CA SER A 474 24.44 -8.10 5.58
C SER A 474 24.09 -9.45 4.97
N GLY A 475 23.04 -9.51 4.13
CA GLY A 475 22.71 -10.71 3.37
C GLY A 475 23.85 -11.13 2.44
N GLN A 476 24.45 -10.18 1.70
CA GLN A 476 25.61 -10.44 0.87
C GLN A 476 26.80 -10.95 1.68
N ALA A 477 27.09 -10.33 2.83
CA ALA A 477 28.19 -10.76 3.70
C ALA A 477 28.01 -12.20 4.22
N LEU A 478 26.78 -12.62 4.53
CA LEU A 478 26.48 -14.01 4.92
C LEU A 478 26.75 -15.00 3.79
N LEU A 479 26.40 -14.63 2.56
CA LEU A 479 26.63 -15.46 1.38
C LEU A 479 28.10 -15.56 1.02
N ASP A 480 28.83 -14.44 1.03
CA ASP A 480 30.27 -14.38 0.74
C ASP A 480 31.11 -15.20 1.74
N ALA A 481 30.68 -15.19 3.01
CA ALA A 481 31.29 -16.02 4.05
C ALA A 481 30.86 -17.50 4.00
N GLY A 482 30.00 -17.90 3.06
CA GLY A 482 29.52 -19.28 2.92
C GLY A 482 28.71 -19.78 4.12
N LEU A 483 28.06 -18.89 4.85
CA LEU A 483 27.30 -19.22 6.06
C LEU A 483 25.89 -19.74 5.76
N LEU A 484 25.37 -19.46 4.56
CA LEU A 484 24.06 -19.88 4.09
C LEU A 484 24.18 -20.60 2.75
N ILE A 485 23.57 -21.79 2.63
CA ILE A 485 23.40 -22.51 1.39
C ILE A 485 22.07 -22.13 0.73
N ASP A 486 21.05 -21.99 1.56
CA ASP A 486 19.71 -21.48 1.21
C ASP A 486 19.12 -20.72 2.41
N GLU A 487 17.97 -20.10 2.23
CA GLU A 487 17.27 -19.35 3.29
C GLU A 487 16.86 -20.23 4.48
N GLY A 488 16.84 -21.53 4.32
CA GLY A 488 16.60 -22.50 5.39
C GLY A 488 17.64 -22.45 6.50
N ASP A 489 18.88 -22.04 6.18
CA ASP A 489 19.99 -22.00 7.13
C ASP A 489 19.96 -20.75 8.04
N LEU A 490 19.10 -19.77 7.72
CA LEU A 490 19.04 -18.47 8.38
C LEU A 490 18.87 -18.56 9.90
N PHE A 491 17.94 -19.37 10.37
CA PHE A 491 17.65 -19.53 11.81
C PHE A 491 18.62 -20.46 12.54
N SER A 492 19.59 -21.04 11.84
CA SER A 492 20.69 -21.82 12.40
C SER A 492 21.96 -20.99 12.65
N LEU A 493 21.92 -19.69 12.37
CA LEU A 493 23.04 -18.78 12.62
C LEU A 493 23.31 -18.66 14.11
N THR A 494 24.58 -18.70 14.48
CA THR A 494 25.08 -18.55 15.85
C THR A 494 26.17 -17.47 15.88
N GLU A 495 26.50 -17.01 17.07
CA GLU A 495 27.60 -16.06 17.26
C GLU A 495 28.91 -16.56 16.63
N GLU A 496 29.24 -17.84 16.81
CA GLU A 496 30.46 -18.46 16.27
C GLU A 496 30.47 -18.48 14.74
N LYS A 497 29.28 -18.69 14.11
CA LYS A 497 29.14 -18.62 12.66
C LYS A 497 29.29 -17.17 12.18
N LEU A 498 28.62 -16.21 12.81
CA LEU A 498 28.66 -14.80 12.41
C LEU A 498 30.04 -14.21 12.50
N LYS A 499 30.86 -14.64 13.46
CA LYS A 499 32.28 -14.22 13.60
C LYS A 499 33.15 -14.61 12.40
N LYS A 500 32.68 -15.47 11.50
CA LYS A 500 33.41 -15.80 10.27
C LYS A 500 33.21 -14.78 9.14
N ALA A 501 32.28 -13.85 9.30
CA ALA A 501 32.02 -12.77 8.35
C ALA A 501 32.46 -11.44 8.96
N ASP A 502 33.41 -10.77 8.33
CA ASP A 502 33.99 -9.49 8.78
C ASP A 502 32.94 -8.40 9.05
N PHE A 503 31.84 -8.43 8.28
CA PHE A 503 30.72 -7.51 8.45
C PHE A 503 30.09 -7.56 9.85
N PHE A 504 30.14 -8.72 10.52
CA PHE A 504 29.54 -8.93 11.84
C PHE A 504 30.58 -8.96 12.97
N THR A 505 31.84 -8.61 12.69
CA THR A 505 32.90 -8.58 13.67
C THR A 505 33.41 -7.15 13.92
N THR A 506 33.95 -6.94 15.10
CA THR A 506 34.71 -5.74 15.43
C THR A 506 36.17 -5.93 15.01
N LYS A 507 36.98 -4.86 15.02
CA LYS A 507 38.43 -4.93 14.77
C LYS A 507 39.18 -5.88 15.72
N SER A 508 38.61 -6.17 16.89
CA SER A 508 39.18 -7.12 17.87
C SER A 508 38.72 -8.57 17.67
N GLY A 509 37.91 -8.86 16.61
CA GLY A 509 37.38 -10.20 16.36
C GLY A 509 36.16 -10.59 17.21
N ALA A 510 35.67 -9.68 18.05
CA ALA A 510 34.43 -9.91 18.80
C ALA A 510 33.19 -9.67 17.91
N LEU A 511 32.05 -10.27 18.28
CA LEU A 511 30.76 -10.01 17.59
C LEU A 511 30.42 -8.52 17.66
N SER A 512 30.05 -7.93 16.54
CA SER A 512 29.63 -6.53 16.48
C SER A 512 28.21 -6.34 17.04
N ALA A 513 27.85 -5.11 17.38
CA ALA A 513 26.49 -4.77 17.83
C ALA A 513 25.42 -5.19 16.78
N ASN A 514 25.73 -5.05 15.49
CA ASN A 514 24.84 -5.51 14.42
C ASN A 514 24.69 -7.03 14.40
N GLY A 515 25.78 -7.77 14.65
CA GLY A 515 25.73 -9.24 14.76
C GLY A 515 24.87 -9.70 15.94
N ALA A 516 25.03 -9.08 17.10
CA ALA A 516 24.21 -9.37 18.28
C ALA A 516 22.72 -9.01 18.03
N LYS A 517 22.45 -7.87 17.41
CA LYS A 517 21.09 -7.44 17.05
C LYS A 517 20.45 -8.39 16.02
N LEU A 518 21.21 -8.87 15.04
CA LEU A 518 20.69 -9.84 14.07
C LEU A 518 20.24 -11.13 14.78
N LEU A 519 21.07 -11.71 15.68
CA LEU A 519 20.71 -12.92 16.41
C LEU A 519 19.44 -12.72 17.26
N ALA A 520 19.34 -11.60 17.96
CA ALA A 520 18.14 -11.28 18.74
C ALA A 520 16.88 -11.17 17.85
N ASN A 521 16.99 -10.54 16.69
CA ASN A 521 15.88 -10.41 15.75
C ASN A 521 15.47 -11.75 15.12
N LEU A 522 16.43 -12.66 14.89
CA LEU A 522 16.15 -14.00 14.43
C LEU A 522 15.33 -14.80 15.47
N GLU A 523 15.63 -14.66 16.76
CA GLU A 523 14.84 -15.30 17.81
C GLU A 523 13.40 -14.77 17.86
N VAL A 524 13.21 -13.46 17.73
CA VAL A 524 11.87 -12.85 17.64
C VAL A 524 11.14 -13.34 16.40
N ALA A 525 11.82 -13.43 15.26
CA ALA A 525 11.22 -13.85 14.00
C ALA A 525 10.68 -15.30 14.04
N LYS A 526 11.27 -16.19 14.85
CA LYS A 526 10.79 -17.58 15.02
C LYS A 526 9.35 -17.68 15.52
N THR A 527 8.88 -16.67 16.24
CA THR A 527 7.53 -16.64 16.84
C THR A 527 6.50 -15.86 16.04
N ARG A 528 6.85 -15.38 14.85
CA ARG A 528 5.91 -14.69 13.97
C ARG A 528 4.74 -15.62 13.57
N PRO A 529 3.53 -15.09 13.34
CA PRO A 529 2.39 -15.88 12.92
C PRO A 529 2.57 -16.51 11.52
N LEU A 530 1.79 -17.55 11.24
CA LEU A 530 1.92 -18.37 10.02
C LEU A 530 1.85 -17.55 8.73
N ASP A 531 0.97 -16.55 8.64
CA ASP A 531 0.84 -15.69 7.46
C ASP A 531 2.17 -15.02 7.08
N LYS A 532 2.98 -14.62 8.06
CA LYS A 532 4.30 -14.03 7.85
C LYS A 532 5.29 -15.02 7.25
N PHE A 533 5.25 -16.25 7.71
CA PHE A 533 6.06 -17.33 7.13
C PHE A 533 5.63 -17.66 5.71
N LEU A 534 4.32 -17.66 5.41
CA LEU A 534 3.82 -17.90 4.06
C LEU A 534 4.32 -16.84 3.07
N VAL A 535 4.32 -15.57 3.48
CA VAL A 535 4.93 -14.49 2.68
C VAL A 535 6.43 -14.71 2.53
N ALA A 536 7.14 -15.06 3.61
CA ALA A 536 8.59 -15.28 3.59
C ALA A 536 9.02 -16.41 2.65
N LEU A 537 8.23 -17.47 2.53
CA LEU A 537 8.50 -18.61 1.64
C LEU A 537 8.46 -18.26 0.15
N SER A 538 8.04 -17.05 -0.20
CA SER A 538 7.99 -16.58 -1.61
C SER A 538 7.17 -17.50 -2.53
N ILE A 539 6.12 -18.15 -2.01
CA ILE A 539 5.18 -18.92 -2.82
C ILE A 539 4.50 -17.95 -3.78
N ARG A 540 4.52 -18.29 -5.06
CA ARG A 540 3.99 -17.43 -6.11
C ARG A 540 2.51 -17.11 -5.84
N HIS A 541 2.11 -15.87 -6.03
CA HIS A 541 0.76 -15.34 -5.75
C HIS A 541 0.34 -15.30 -4.27
N ILE A 542 1.15 -15.78 -3.34
CA ILE A 542 0.92 -15.63 -1.91
C ILE A 542 1.64 -14.37 -1.41
N GLY A 543 0.89 -13.29 -1.30
CA GLY A 543 1.31 -12.06 -0.65
C GLY A 543 0.56 -11.82 0.66
N LYS A 544 0.80 -10.67 1.29
CA LYS A 544 0.16 -10.28 2.55
C LYS A 544 -1.38 -10.23 2.51
N GLY A 545 -1.98 -10.10 1.33
CA GLY A 545 -3.45 -10.06 1.18
C GLY A 545 -4.08 -11.44 1.30
N VAL A 546 -3.41 -12.50 0.84
CA VAL A 546 -3.95 -13.87 0.77
C VAL A 546 -3.38 -14.75 1.89
N ALA A 547 -2.15 -14.50 2.34
CA ALA A 547 -1.49 -15.28 3.37
C ALA A 547 -2.30 -15.40 4.68
N PRO A 548 -2.98 -14.33 5.18
CA PRO A 548 -3.81 -14.43 6.37
C PRO A 548 -4.99 -15.40 6.23
N ASP A 549 -5.65 -15.43 5.06
CA ASP A 549 -6.79 -16.29 4.81
C ASP A 549 -6.36 -17.76 4.76
N ILE A 550 -5.24 -18.03 4.06
CA ILE A 550 -4.61 -19.37 4.03
C ILE A 550 -4.21 -19.80 5.45
N ALA A 551 -3.55 -18.92 6.20
CA ALA A 551 -3.11 -19.21 7.56
C ALA A 551 -4.29 -19.45 8.53
N ALA A 552 -5.40 -18.75 8.32
CA ALA A 552 -6.62 -18.95 9.10
C ALA A 552 -7.31 -20.29 8.77
N ALA A 553 -7.31 -20.68 7.49
CA ALA A 553 -7.94 -21.92 7.02
C ALA A 553 -7.19 -23.17 7.45
N PHE A 554 -5.85 -23.16 7.36
CA PHE A 554 -5.04 -24.35 7.60
C PHE A 554 -4.40 -24.40 9.01
N GLY A 555 -4.24 -23.27 9.68
CA GLY A 555 -3.75 -23.18 11.04
C GLY A 555 -2.24 -23.39 11.21
N ASP A 556 -1.60 -24.30 10.46
CA ASP A 556 -0.16 -24.56 10.49
C ASP A 556 0.37 -24.96 9.10
N ILE A 557 1.71 -24.89 8.96
CA ILE A 557 2.40 -25.13 7.68
C ILE A 557 2.32 -26.59 7.21
N ASP A 558 2.17 -27.56 8.11
CA ASP A 558 2.08 -28.99 7.74
C ASP A 558 0.69 -29.29 7.19
N SER A 559 -0.34 -28.77 7.82
CA SER A 559 -1.71 -28.86 7.34
C SER A 559 -1.84 -28.29 5.94
N LEU A 560 -1.23 -27.12 5.67
CA LEU A 560 -1.18 -26.54 4.34
C LEU A 560 -0.38 -27.40 3.36
N GLY A 561 0.81 -27.86 3.72
CA GLY A 561 1.69 -28.64 2.86
C GLY A 561 1.18 -30.03 2.50
N ASN A 562 0.21 -30.56 3.25
CA ASN A 562 -0.45 -31.86 3.03
C ASN A 562 -1.88 -31.70 2.47
N ALA A 563 -2.36 -30.46 2.27
CA ALA A 563 -3.70 -30.21 1.76
C ALA A 563 -3.85 -30.69 0.31
N SER A 564 -5.00 -31.30 0.00
CA SER A 564 -5.34 -31.66 -1.38
C SER A 564 -5.74 -30.41 -2.19
N PRO A 565 -5.63 -30.45 -3.54
CA PRO A 565 -6.10 -29.36 -4.39
C PRO A 565 -7.55 -28.95 -4.13
N GLU A 566 -8.42 -29.92 -3.80
CA GLU A 566 -9.82 -29.69 -3.48
C GLU A 566 -9.97 -28.91 -2.17
N GLN A 567 -9.22 -29.29 -1.13
CA GLN A 567 -9.21 -28.58 0.16
C GLN A 567 -8.68 -27.15 0.04
N LEU A 568 -7.67 -26.94 -0.83
CA LEU A 568 -7.16 -25.61 -1.12
C LEU A 568 -8.23 -24.75 -1.83
N ALA A 569 -8.99 -25.35 -2.76
CA ALA A 569 -10.03 -24.65 -3.53
C ALA A 569 -11.29 -24.31 -2.69
N GLU A 570 -11.50 -24.94 -1.55
CA GLU A 570 -12.60 -24.64 -0.62
C GLU A 570 -12.39 -23.32 0.16
N VAL A 571 -11.15 -22.82 0.23
CA VAL A 571 -10.83 -21.59 0.94
C VAL A 571 -11.24 -20.38 0.10
N GLU A 572 -12.07 -19.51 0.67
CA GLU A 572 -12.55 -18.29 0.02
C GLU A 572 -11.36 -17.42 -0.43
N GLY A 573 -11.34 -17.03 -1.69
CA GLY A 573 -10.26 -16.24 -2.30
C GLY A 573 -9.12 -17.08 -2.91
N ILE A 574 -9.11 -18.40 -2.78
CA ILE A 574 -8.12 -19.29 -3.41
C ILE A 574 -8.68 -19.84 -4.73
N GLY A 575 -8.26 -19.21 -5.84
CA GLY A 575 -8.59 -19.68 -7.19
C GLY A 575 -7.62 -20.77 -7.69
N PRO A 576 -7.90 -21.38 -8.88
CA PRO A 576 -7.11 -22.48 -9.45
C PRO A 576 -5.60 -22.16 -9.58
N THR A 577 -5.26 -20.92 -9.88
CA THR A 577 -3.87 -20.44 -10.00
C THR A 577 -3.10 -20.55 -8.68
N LEU A 578 -3.74 -20.19 -7.57
CA LEU A 578 -3.15 -20.28 -6.23
C LEU A 578 -3.04 -21.76 -5.79
N VAL A 579 -4.06 -22.57 -6.07
CA VAL A 579 -4.03 -24.02 -5.82
C VAL A 579 -2.81 -24.64 -6.50
N THR A 580 -2.62 -24.37 -7.79
CA THR A 580 -1.47 -24.86 -8.55
C THR A 580 -0.16 -24.34 -7.95
N ALA A 581 -0.06 -23.05 -7.65
CA ALA A 581 1.16 -22.47 -7.11
C ALA A 581 1.58 -23.06 -5.75
N ILE A 582 0.62 -23.32 -4.85
CA ILE A 582 0.86 -23.94 -3.56
C ILE A 582 1.30 -25.40 -3.75
N THR A 583 0.56 -26.16 -4.55
CA THR A 583 0.83 -27.58 -4.81
C THR A 583 2.21 -27.77 -5.45
N ASP A 584 2.52 -27.00 -6.49
CA ASP A 584 3.81 -27.04 -7.18
C ASP A 584 4.95 -26.67 -6.25
N TRP A 585 4.76 -25.64 -5.40
CA TRP A 585 5.79 -25.21 -4.47
C TRP A 585 6.14 -26.31 -3.46
N PHE A 586 5.14 -26.94 -2.84
CA PHE A 586 5.36 -28.05 -1.91
C PHE A 586 5.79 -29.35 -2.60
N ALA A 587 5.59 -29.50 -3.91
CA ALA A 587 6.12 -30.65 -4.68
C ALA A 587 7.64 -30.62 -4.81
N VAL A 588 8.28 -29.45 -4.70
CA VAL A 588 9.74 -29.29 -4.83
C VAL A 588 10.44 -29.73 -3.55
N PRO A 589 11.37 -30.71 -3.59
CA PRO A 589 11.99 -31.28 -2.39
C PRO A 589 12.75 -30.25 -1.54
N TRP A 590 13.54 -29.38 -2.16
CA TRP A 590 14.34 -28.40 -1.40
C TRP A 590 13.50 -27.31 -0.73
N HIS A 591 12.29 -27.02 -1.20
CA HIS A 591 11.35 -26.14 -0.50
C HIS A 591 10.89 -26.77 0.81
N ARG A 592 10.58 -28.05 0.80
CA ARG A 592 10.26 -28.81 2.03
C ARG A 592 11.44 -28.86 2.99
N GLU A 593 12.69 -28.97 2.46
CA GLU A 593 13.90 -28.91 3.27
C GLU A 593 14.03 -27.57 3.99
N ILE A 594 13.70 -26.42 3.35
CA ILE A 594 13.69 -25.10 4.00
C ILE A 594 12.72 -25.09 5.18
N VAL A 595 11.47 -25.55 4.96
CA VAL A 595 10.45 -25.63 6.01
C VAL A 595 10.94 -26.54 7.15
N ALA A 596 11.53 -27.68 6.84
CA ALA A 596 12.07 -28.61 7.83
C ALA A 596 13.24 -27.98 8.64
N LYS A 597 14.15 -27.25 8.00
CA LYS A 597 15.25 -26.52 8.64
C LYS A 597 14.70 -25.44 9.60
N TRP A 598 13.72 -24.67 9.16
CA TRP A 598 13.10 -23.65 10.00
C TRP A 598 12.40 -24.25 11.23
N LYS A 599 11.68 -25.36 11.05
CA LYS A 599 11.10 -26.10 12.18
C LYS A 599 12.14 -26.61 13.16
N ALA A 600 13.19 -27.24 12.65
CA ALA A 600 14.30 -27.75 13.47
C ALA A 600 15.01 -26.64 14.24
N ALA A 601 15.05 -25.43 13.68
CA ALA A 601 15.58 -24.23 14.34
C ALA A 601 14.62 -23.57 15.35
N GLY A 602 13.39 -24.09 15.50
CA GLY A 602 12.41 -23.62 16.48
C GLY A 602 11.41 -22.58 15.96
N CYS A 603 11.28 -22.43 14.62
CA CYS A 603 10.23 -21.58 14.05
C CYS A 603 8.84 -22.19 14.29
N VAL A 604 7.91 -21.40 14.81
CA VAL A 604 6.59 -21.88 15.24
C VAL A 604 5.69 -22.22 14.06
N MET A 605 5.68 -21.41 13.00
CA MET A 605 4.93 -21.59 11.75
C MET A 605 3.49 -22.11 11.91
N ARG A 606 2.81 -21.61 12.92
CA ARG A 606 1.41 -21.91 13.21
C ARG A 606 0.73 -20.66 13.76
N ASN A 607 -0.56 -20.55 13.56
CA ASN A 607 -1.36 -19.58 14.28
C ASN A 607 -1.55 -20.07 15.72
N GLU A 608 -1.50 -19.14 16.68
CA GLU A 608 -2.04 -19.48 17.99
C GLU A 608 -3.51 -19.87 17.79
N PRO A 609 -3.97 -20.96 18.42
CA PRO A 609 -5.39 -21.29 18.36
C PRO A 609 -6.11 -20.04 18.90
N LYS A 610 -6.83 -19.33 18.04
CA LYS A 610 -7.86 -18.39 18.51
C LYS A 610 -8.68 -19.25 19.46
N THR A 611 -8.68 -18.95 20.75
CA THR A 611 -9.58 -19.61 21.73
C THR A 611 -10.94 -19.59 21.06
N ALA A 612 -11.41 -20.77 20.62
CA ALA A 612 -12.65 -20.87 19.89
C ALA A 612 -13.72 -20.31 20.83
N LYS A 613 -14.16 -19.09 20.54
CA LYS A 613 -15.29 -18.53 21.31
C LYS A 613 -16.44 -19.48 21.06
N GLU A 614 -17.13 -19.86 22.12
CA GLU A 614 -18.30 -20.74 22.01
C GLU A 614 -19.19 -20.23 20.87
N GLN A 615 -19.59 -21.12 19.97
CA GLN A 615 -20.38 -20.80 18.77
C GLN A 615 -21.84 -20.53 19.15
N THR A 616 -22.05 -19.61 20.10
CA THR A 616 -23.31 -19.30 20.75
C THR A 616 -24.34 -18.62 19.86
N LEU A 617 -23.86 -18.06 18.72
CA LEU A 617 -24.68 -17.29 17.78
C LEU A 617 -24.91 -17.99 16.44
N THR A 618 -24.59 -19.28 16.34
CA THR A 618 -24.74 -20.05 15.09
C THR A 618 -26.19 -20.04 14.60
N GLY A 619 -26.37 -19.70 13.32
CA GLY A 619 -27.67 -19.63 12.68
C GLY A 619 -28.45 -18.33 12.92
N LEU A 620 -27.94 -17.40 13.73
CA LEU A 620 -28.57 -16.12 13.98
C LEU A 620 -28.15 -15.07 12.93
N SER A 621 -29.12 -14.27 12.49
CA SER A 621 -28.89 -13.10 11.64
C SER A 621 -29.06 -11.84 12.48
N ILE A 622 -28.00 -11.05 12.61
CA ILE A 622 -27.96 -9.88 13.49
C ILE A 622 -27.66 -8.63 12.67
N VAL A 623 -28.35 -7.54 12.97
CA VAL A 623 -28.10 -6.22 12.35
C VAL A 623 -27.54 -5.30 13.43
N VAL A 624 -26.43 -4.62 13.16
CA VAL A 624 -25.88 -3.59 14.05
C VAL A 624 -26.15 -2.20 13.43
N THR A 625 -26.62 -1.26 14.25
CA THR A 625 -26.98 0.10 13.83
C THR A 625 -26.74 1.11 14.95
N GLY A 626 -26.38 2.34 14.60
CA GLY A 626 -25.97 3.37 15.57
C GLY A 626 -24.54 3.20 16.09
N SER A 627 -24.11 4.11 16.93
CA SER A 627 -22.80 4.05 17.60
C SER A 627 -22.90 3.25 18.87
N LEU A 628 -22.08 2.19 19.01
CA LEU A 628 -22.12 1.28 20.15
C LEU A 628 -20.89 1.54 21.03
N ASP A 629 -21.12 1.90 22.29
CA ASP A 629 -20.01 2.21 23.20
C ASP A 629 -19.07 1.00 23.38
N GLY A 630 -17.76 1.24 23.24
CA GLY A 630 -16.73 0.20 23.29
C GLY A 630 -16.65 -0.70 22.05
N TYR A 631 -17.44 -0.47 21.00
CA TYR A 631 -17.40 -1.24 19.75
C TYR A 631 -17.39 -0.33 18.53
N THR A 632 -16.46 -0.58 17.60
CA THR A 632 -16.61 -0.14 16.22
C THR A 632 -17.59 -1.07 15.50
N ARG A 633 -18.05 -0.66 14.32
CA ARG A 633 -18.91 -1.51 13.50
C ARG A 633 -18.24 -2.82 13.13
N ASP A 634 -16.93 -2.79 12.87
CA ASP A 634 -16.14 -3.95 12.48
C ASP A 634 -15.85 -4.84 13.69
N SER A 635 -15.54 -4.28 14.88
CA SER A 635 -15.36 -5.07 16.09
C SER A 635 -16.66 -5.72 16.57
N ALA A 636 -17.80 -5.06 16.40
CA ALA A 636 -19.11 -5.66 16.65
C ALA A 636 -19.42 -6.79 15.66
N THR A 637 -19.08 -6.58 14.38
CA THR A 637 -19.20 -7.61 13.34
C THR A 637 -18.31 -8.80 13.66
N GLU A 638 -17.04 -8.58 14.02
CA GLU A 638 -16.12 -9.65 14.41
C GLU A 638 -16.59 -10.38 15.68
N ALA A 639 -17.12 -9.66 16.68
CA ALA A 639 -17.66 -10.26 17.89
C ALA A 639 -18.83 -11.23 17.60
N ILE A 640 -19.68 -10.91 16.61
CA ILE A 640 -20.78 -11.75 16.17
C ILE A 640 -20.28 -12.93 15.34
N THR A 641 -19.47 -12.67 14.33
CA THR A 641 -19.00 -13.71 13.39
C THR A 641 -18.06 -14.72 14.04
N SER A 642 -17.21 -14.27 14.97
CA SER A 642 -16.34 -15.17 15.75
C SER A 642 -17.12 -16.15 16.65
N ARG A 643 -18.42 -15.91 16.85
CA ARG A 643 -19.36 -16.79 17.60
C ARG A 643 -20.37 -17.51 16.70
N GLY A 644 -20.12 -17.51 15.37
CA GLY A 644 -20.96 -18.22 14.39
C GLY A 644 -22.22 -17.47 13.93
N GLY A 645 -22.39 -16.20 14.35
CA GLY A 645 -23.51 -15.35 13.91
C GLY A 645 -23.25 -14.73 12.52
N LYS A 646 -24.33 -14.41 11.80
CA LYS A 646 -24.28 -13.71 10.52
C LYS A 646 -24.70 -12.25 10.69
N VAL A 647 -23.85 -11.30 10.27
CA VAL A 647 -24.21 -9.88 10.26
C VAL A 647 -24.91 -9.53 8.95
N ALA A 648 -26.10 -8.92 9.05
CA ALA A 648 -26.88 -8.48 7.91
C ALA A 648 -26.85 -6.95 7.77
N SER A 649 -26.83 -6.46 6.54
CA SER A 649 -26.82 -5.02 6.24
C SER A 649 -28.19 -4.35 6.36
N SER A 650 -29.28 -5.11 6.35
CA SER A 650 -30.66 -4.61 6.41
C SER A 650 -31.55 -5.47 7.31
N VAL A 651 -32.55 -4.84 7.93
CA VAL A 651 -33.53 -5.53 8.79
C VAL A 651 -34.61 -6.18 7.95
N SER A 652 -34.93 -7.43 8.25
CA SER A 652 -35.99 -8.23 7.62
C SER A 652 -36.68 -9.14 8.64
N LYS A 653 -37.78 -9.80 8.27
CA LYS A 653 -38.44 -10.81 9.13
C LYS A 653 -37.56 -12.02 9.49
N LYS A 654 -36.41 -12.18 8.82
CA LYS A 654 -35.41 -13.23 9.12
C LYS A 654 -34.30 -12.73 10.07
N THR A 655 -34.30 -11.46 10.45
CA THR A 655 -33.35 -10.90 11.41
C THR A 655 -33.68 -11.38 12.80
N SER A 656 -32.72 -11.98 13.48
CA SER A 656 -32.89 -12.54 14.83
C SER A 656 -32.85 -11.45 15.91
N PHE A 657 -31.89 -10.52 15.78
CA PHE A 657 -31.72 -9.38 16.68
C PHE A 657 -31.25 -8.14 15.90
N VAL A 658 -31.63 -6.97 16.40
CA VAL A 658 -31.02 -5.70 16.01
C VAL A 658 -30.28 -5.15 17.23
N VAL A 659 -29.00 -4.89 17.09
CA VAL A 659 -28.17 -4.22 18.10
C VAL A 659 -28.19 -2.74 17.78
N ALA A 660 -28.78 -1.94 18.66
CA ALA A 660 -28.96 -0.51 18.48
C ALA A 660 -28.10 0.25 19.50
N GLY A 661 -27.14 1.02 18.99
CA GLY A 661 -26.40 2.01 19.76
C GLY A 661 -27.04 3.39 19.69
N ASP A 662 -26.27 4.44 20.00
CA ASP A 662 -26.74 5.82 19.93
C ASP A 662 -27.05 6.22 18.50
N ALA A 663 -28.12 7.01 18.30
CA ALA A 663 -28.63 7.47 17.01
C ALA A 663 -28.81 6.33 15.95
N PRO A 664 -29.64 5.30 16.24
CA PRO A 664 -29.68 4.05 15.45
C PRO A 664 -30.31 4.18 14.06
N GLY A 665 -31.00 5.30 13.76
CA GLY A 665 -31.56 5.60 12.42
C GLY A 665 -32.63 4.63 11.93
N SER A 666 -32.95 4.66 10.64
CA SER A 666 -34.08 3.94 10.00
C SER A 666 -34.07 2.41 10.15
N LYS A 667 -32.97 1.80 10.52
CA LYS A 667 -32.91 0.36 10.78
C LYS A 667 -33.58 0.00 12.12
N TYR A 668 -33.50 0.88 13.07
CA TYR A 668 -34.21 0.74 14.36
C TYR A 668 -35.72 0.80 14.14
N ASP A 669 -36.19 1.84 13.42
CA ASP A 669 -37.60 2.02 13.11
C ASP A 669 -38.17 0.79 12.40
N LYS A 670 -37.40 0.25 11.44
CA LYS A 670 -37.79 -0.95 10.71
C LYS A 670 -37.76 -2.22 11.58
N ALA A 671 -36.91 -2.29 12.60
CA ALA A 671 -36.92 -3.39 13.55
C ALA A 671 -38.20 -3.38 14.41
N VAL A 672 -38.59 -2.20 14.88
CA VAL A 672 -39.84 -1.96 15.62
C VAL A 672 -41.05 -2.32 14.76
N GLU A 673 -41.11 -1.84 13.51
CA GLU A 673 -42.18 -2.15 12.55
C GLU A 673 -42.35 -3.66 12.31
N LEU A 674 -41.21 -4.36 12.16
CA LEU A 674 -41.20 -5.80 11.87
C LEU A 674 -41.25 -6.67 13.14
N LYS A 675 -41.34 -6.06 14.33
CA LYS A 675 -41.32 -6.71 15.66
C LYS A 675 -40.09 -7.61 15.87
N VAL A 676 -38.92 -7.15 15.35
CA VAL A 676 -37.64 -7.81 15.57
C VAL A 676 -37.09 -7.38 16.92
N PRO A 677 -36.60 -8.31 17.78
CA PRO A 677 -35.98 -7.97 19.04
C PRO A 677 -34.81 -7.00 18.91
N VAL A 678 -34.85 -5.91 19.69
CA VAL A 678 -33.82 -4.88 19.68
C VAL A 678 -33.04 -4.90 21.00
N LEU A 679 -31.72 -5.00 20.89
CA LEU A 679 -30.76 -4.91 21.98
C LEU A 679 -30.21 -3.49 22.03
N ASN A 680 -30.56 -2.72 23.04
CA ASN A 680 -30.18 -1.32 23.14
C ASN A 680 -28.87 -1.18 23.94
N GLY A 681 -27.85 -0.61 23.28
CA GLY A 681 -26.55 -0.32 23.86
C GLY A 681 -25.59 -1.50 23.95
N ALA A 682 -24.37 -1.20 24.38
CA ALA A 682 -23.28 -2.16 24.48
C ALA A 682 -23.51 -3.23 25.54
N ASP A 683 -24.19 -2.92 26.64
CA ASP A 683 -24.48 -3.86 27.71
C ASP A 683 -25.40 -4.99 27.24
N ALA A 684 -26.50 -4.64 26.54
CA ALA A 684 -27.43 -5.65 26.00
C ALA A 684 -26.74 -6.48 24.88
N PHE A 685 -25.87 -5.88 24.12
CA PHE A 685 -25.03 -6.60 23.16
C PHE A 685 -24.05 -7.53 23.88
N GLY A 686 -23.43 -7.09 24.97
CA GLY A 686 -22.58 -7.91 25.83
C GLY A 686 -23.29 -9.16 26.36
N VAL A 687 -24.58 -9.05 26.76
CA VAL A 687 -25.39 -10.19 27.16
C VAL A 687 -25.53 -11.20 26.00
N LEU A 688 -25.82 -10.76 24.79
CA LEU A 688 -25.90 -11.63 23.62
C LEU A 688 -24.57 -12.38 23.37
N LEU A 689 -23.44 -11.67 23.45
CA LEU A 689 -22.12 -12.24 23.18
C LEU A 689 -21.65 -13.24 24.26
N GLN A 690 -22.00 -13.02 25.52
CA GLN A 690 -21.48 -13.79 26.67
C GLN A 690 -22.44 -14.87 27.15
N GLN A 691 -23.75 -14.60 27.13
CA GLN A 691 -24.79 -15.46 27.71
C GLN A 691 -25.70 -16.09 26.64
N GLY A 692 -25.54 -15.69 25.35
CA GLY A 692 -26.24 -16.26 24.22
C GLY A 692 -27.66 -15.68 23.97
N PRO A 693 -28.36 -16.22 22.94
CA PRO A 693 -29.59 -15.64 22.43
C PRO A 693 -30.77 -15.70 23.41
N GLU A 694 -30.86 -16.73 24.25
CA GLU A 694 -31.98 -16.88 25.24
C GLU A 694 -31.91 -15.79 26.34
N ALA A 695 -30.72 -15.45 26.78
CA ALA A 695 -30.52 -14.36 27.75
C ALA A 695 -30.75 -12.99 27.09
N ALA A 696 -30.25 -12.81 25.86
CA ALA A 696 -30.44 -11.60 25.07
C ALA A 696 -31.92 -11.31 24.79
N GLN A 697 -32.74 -12.35 24.54
CA GLN A 697 -34.18 -12.20 24.30
C GLN A 697 -34.92 -11.60 25.52
N LYS A 698 -34.41 -11.83 26.76
CA LYS A 698 -35.02 -11.31 28.00
C LYS A 698 -34.74 -9.82 28.22
N VAL A 699 -33.63 -9.31 27.67
CA VAL A 699 -33.24 -7.90 27.78
C VAL A 699 -33.57 -7.09 26.50
N ALA A 700 -34.03 -7.78 25.46
CA ALA A 700 -34.44 -7.15 24.19
C ALA A 700 -35.76 -6.41 24.36
N THR A 701 -35.87 -5.25 23.74
CA THR A 701 -37.14 -4.53 23.53
C THR A 701 -37.78 -5.01 22.25
N VAL A 702 -39.06 -5.38 22.29
CA VAL A 702 -39.86 -5.65 21.10
C VAL A 702 -40.86 -4.51 20.99
N GLY A 703 -40.96 -3.88 19.84
CA GLY A 703 -41.93 -2.81 19.61
C GLY A 703 -43.34 -3.28 19.89
N GLU A 704 -44.07 -2.55 20.77
CA GLU A 704 -45.48 -2.78 21.06
C GLU A 704 -46.37 -2.56 19.85
#